data_88c037c471bc9cd7bc71305aecc1a1dc
#
_entry.id   88c037c471bc9cd7bc71305aecc1a1dc
#
_cell.length_a   1.000
_cell.length_b   1.000
_cell.length_c   1.000
_cell.angle_alpha   90.00
_cell.angle_beta   90.00
_cell.angle_gamma   90.00
#
_symmetry.space_group_name_H-M   'P 1'
#
loop_
_entity.id
_entity.type
_entity.pdbx_description
1 polymer ?
#
loop_
_entity_poly.entity_id
_entity_poly.type
_entity_poly.pdbx_seq_one_letter_code
_entity_poly.pdbx_strand_id
1 'polypeptide(L)'
;VKRNRRFCAFLLLVFLLLLALLAGTAVVADHQAATRGIPRGLPEPVADADVPLLCVNVALHAPEPALPLEQALDRVAGGGFRWVRQSFPWALIEPAPGRYDWALWDRIVAETAARGLGLIAVLERPPDWAGSPPAPADFARFAGAVAARYGDRLRYYQIWHNPNLQDGWGAPPHPAQYAELLRQAALAIRAADPDARILLGSLAPTVERGPQNLSEVRFLEELYAAGAAPYFDIVTAQAYGFETGPEDRRVGEGVLNFSRAVLVREVMEAHGDGGKALWISHFGWNALPSVAPAARPVWEDVPSIWGTVDESAQAAYTVGALERARREWPWVGAMCLAHLQPDLSLPAPGAGTPDARRHWGFALIGPDGVPRPVYDAVAGWARRPAANDPGYWTPASGIAEWEGGWELSELGADPGQEGTYTVTIPFWGTDFGLRARRGNYRAYFYVTVDGKPANALPRDESGRAYVVLTSPDYQPQEVTIPVARGLPPGLHTAVVVAERGWDQWPLAGWSVSYRPDDCPYRAALGGLAALALAALAGLILVGRRMDWGRVGRAAMEAWSRLSEGVQWAITLIATGLLWTGAWMTWGTETASGAFRRLGDGGGMAVTLAAAGLFYYSPWFLLTVLAALILFVCLLLRPEFGLALIAALAPFYTLPRPLLDKAFSMAEIVTLMTLVGWEVRALTPSPCPLPHSPRAGEGEGVAAKPPGGGVGVTLAQRR
;
A
#
# COMPACT_ATOMS: atom_id res chain seq x y z
N VAL A 1 -46.02 37.92 7.63
CA VAL A 1 -45.92 36.44 7.84
C VAL A 1 -45.45 35.72 6.58
N LYS A 2 -45.99 35.95 5.36
CA LYS A 2 -45.54 35.25 4.12
C LYS A 2 -44.07 35.52 3.74
N ARG A 3 -43.52 36.68 4.13
CA ARG A 3 -42.18 37.14 3.76
C ARG A 3 -41.06 36.45 4.57
N ASN A 4 -41.25 36.23 5.87
CA ASN A 4 -40.28 35.52 6.72
C ASN A 4 -40.21 34.04 6.33
N ARG A 5 -41.31 33.44 5.85
CA ARG A 5 -41.34 32.06 5.39
C ARG A 5 -40.41 31.78 4.19
N ARG A 6 -40.28 32.73 3.21
CA ARG A 6 -39.38 32.59 2.05
C ARG A 6 -37.91 32.65 2.46
N PHE A 7 -37.56 33.55 3.36
CA PHE A 7 -36.19 33.65 3.87
C PHE A 7 -35.81 32.43 4.69
N CYS A 8 -36.69 31.96 5.59
CA CYS A 8 -36.47 30.71 6.33
C CYS A 8 -36.37 29.50 5.39
N ALA A 9 -37.20 29.44 4.35
CA ALA A 9 -37.12 28.38 3.35
C ALA A 9 -35.78 28.41 2.57
N PHE A 10 -35.31 29.63 2.22
CA PHE A 10 -34.01 29.80 1.56
C PHE A 10 -32.86 29.31 2.45
N LEU A 11 -32.84 29.73 3.73
CA LEU A 11 -31.82 29.26 4.67
C LEU A 11 -31.87 27.76 4.91
N LEU A 12 -33.09 27.19 5.02
CA LEU A 12 -33.24 25.72 5.14
C LEU A 12 -32.68 24.98 3.93
N LEU A 13 -32.95 25.50 2.72
CA LEU A 13 -32.40 24.90 1.49
C LEU A 13 -30.89 25.02 1.40
N VAL A 14 -30.31 26.15 1.84
CA VAL A 14 -28.85 26.32 1.97
C VAL A 14 -28.30 25.27 2.93
N PHE A 15 -28.92 25.13 4.10
CA PHE A 15 -28.51 24.14 5.09
C PHE A 15 -28.61 22.72 4.57
N LEU A 16 -29.69 22.34 3.89
CA LEU A 16 -29.85 21.02 3.29
C LEU A 16 -28.83 20.75 2.19
N LEU A 17 -28.52 21.75 1.36
CA LEU A 17 -27.49 21.62 0.34
C LEU A 17 -26.12 21.40 0.97
N LEU A 18 -25.74 22.21 1.97
CA LEU A 18 -24.46 22.05 2.68
C LEU A 18 -24.36 20.70 3.40
N LEU A 19 -25.47 20.28 4.04
CA LEU A 19 -25.53 18.98 4.72
C LEU A 19 -25.38 17.82 3.72
N ALA A 20 -26.04 17.88 2.56
CA ALA A 20 -25.93 16.86 1.54
C ALA A 20 -24.51 16.79 0.94
N LEU A 21 -23.87 17.94 0.73
CA LEU A 21 -22.48 17.99 0.27
C LEU A 21 -21.50 17.45 1.32
N LEU A 22 -21.66 17.83 2.59
CA LEU A 22 -20.84 17.35 3.69
C LEU A 22 -21.00 15.83 3.88
N ALA A 23 -22.24 15.34 3.88
CA ALA A 23 -22.52 13.92 3.96
C ALA A 23 -21.94 13.16 2.74
N GLY A 24 -22.04 13.75 1.56
CA GLY A 24 -21.45 13.20 0.33
C GLY A 24 -19.93 13.07 0.42
N THR A 25 -19.24 14.10 0.92
CA THR A 25 -17.79 14.06 1.13
C THR A 25 -17.41 13.00 2.18
N ALA A 26 -18.18 12.88 3.27
CA ALA A 26 -17.96 11.86 4.28
C ALA A 26 -18.13 10.44 3.72
N VAL A 27 -19.18 10.19 2.92
CA VAL A 27 -19.42 8.90 2.25
C VAL A 27 -18.28 8.57 1.27
N VAL A 28 -17.79 9.54 0.51
CA VAL A 28 -16.64 9.35 -0.40
C VAL A 28 -15.37 9.02 0.39
N ALA A 29 -15.09 9.76 1.45
CA ALA A 29 -13.91 9.53 2.29
C ALA A 29 -13.94 8.15 2.96
N ASP A 30 -15.10 7.75 3.49
CA ASP A 30 -15.30 6.44 4.11
C ASP A 30 -15.09 5.31 3.08
N HIS A 31 -15.67 5.45 1.88
CA HIS A 31 -15.48 4.47 0.81
C HIS A 31 -14.03 4.38 0.34
N GLN A 32 -13.33 5.52 0.21
CA GLN A 32 -11.91 5.54 -0.12
C GLN A 32 -11.06 4.85 0.95
N ALA A 33 -11.35 5.11 2.22
CA ALA A 33 -10.70 4.42 3.34
C ALA A 33 -10.99 2.92 3.34
N ALA A 34 -12.26 2.53 3.09
CA ALA A 34 -12.68 1.14 3.05
C ALA A 34 -12.07 0.32 1.91
N THR A 35 -11.74 0.97 0.77
CA THR A 35 -11.17 0.32 -0.41
C THR A 35 -9.68 0.57 -0.60
N ARG A 36 -9.03 1.30 0.30
CA ARG A 36 -7.59 1.61 0.24
C ARG A 36 -6.77 0.32 0.32
N GLY A 37 -5.80 0.17 -0.60
CA GLY A 37 -4.98 -1.03 -0.73
C GLY A 37 -5.60 -2.16 -1.57
N ILE A 38 -6.87 -2.03 -2.00
CA ILE A 38 -7.51 -2.99 -2.92
C ILE A 38 -7.24 -2.55 -4.36
N PRO A 39 -6.55 -3.34 -5.19
CA PRO A 39 -6.30 -3.01 -6.58
C PRO A 39 -7.60 -2.91 -7.40
N ARG A 40 -7.61 -2.02 -8.36
CA ARG A 40 -8.74 -1.88 -9.30
C ARG A 40 -8.51 -2.72 -10.55
N GLY A 41 -9.49 -3.56 -10.87
CA GLY A 41 -9.43 -4.43 -12.05
C GLY A 41 -8.77 -5.78 -11.76
N LEU A 42 -8.37 -6.48 -12.82
CA LEU A 42 -7.65 -7.75 -12.72
C LEU A 42 -6.18 -7.45 -12.36
N PRO A 43 -5.62 -8.14 -11.35
CA PRO A 43 -4.23 -7.94 -10.97
C PRO A 43 -3.26 -8.28 -12.11
N GLU A 44 -2.26 -7.44 -12.30
CA GLU A 44 -1.10 -7.75 -13.13
C GLU A 44 -0.11 -8.63 -12.33
N PRO A 45 0.81 -9.32 -13.00
CA PRO A 45 1.83 -10.12 -12.33
C PRO A 45 2.64 -9.31 -11.32
N VAL A 46 2.74 -9.82 -10.09
CA VAL A 46 3.63 -9.30 -9.04
C VAL A 46 4.58 -10.44 -8.68
N ALA A 47 5.87 -10.24 -8.93
CA ALA A 47 6.88 -11.25 -8.67
C ALA A 47 6.90 -11.67 -7.19
N ASP A 48 6.97 -12.97 -6.92
CA ASP A 48 6.96 -13.56 -5.58
C ASP A 48 5.70 -13.27 -4.72
N ALA A 49 4.56 -12.90 -5.35
CA ALA A 49 3.27 -12.82 -4.68
C ALA A 49 2.43 -14.11 -4.86
N ASP A 50 2.70 -14.90 -5.88
CA ASP A 50 2.04 -16.17 -6.19
C ASP A 50 2.60 -17.36 -5.39
N VAL A 51 2.83 -17.14 -4.11
CA VAL A 51 3.37 -18.12 -3.16
C VAL A 51 2.36 -18.45 -2.06
N PRO A 52 2.49 -19.60 -1.37
CA PRO A 52 1.64 -19.89 -0.22
C PRO A 52 1.72 -18.82 0.86
N LEU A 53 0.56 -18.31 1.28
CA LEU A 53 0.47 -17.16 2.20
C LEU A 53 1.00 -17.45 3.60
N LEU A 54 0.77 -18.68 4.12
CA LEU A 54 0.93 -19.00 5.54
C LEU A 54 2.37 -19.30 5.93
N CYS A 55 2.94 -18.43 6.75
CA CYS A 55 4.30 -18.47 7.28
C CYS A 55 4.30 -18.30 8.81
N VAL A 56 5.34 -18.80 9.49
CA VAL A 56 5.56 -18.57 10.92
C VAL A 56 7.02 -18.29 11.24
N ASN A 57 7.27 -17.35 12.15
CA ASN A 57 8.61 -17.14 12.70
C ASN A 57 8.95 -18.25 13.69
N VAL A 58 10.12 -18.83 13.54
CA VAL A 58 10.64 -19.88 14.41
C VAL A 58 11.98 -19.45 15.00
N ALA A 59 12.30 -19.98 16.19
CA ALA A 59 13.57 -19.80 16.86
C ALA A 59 14.18 -21.19 17.16
N LEU A 60 14.45 -21.96 16.08
CA LEU A 60 14.96 -23.34 16.18
C LEU A 60 16.39 -23.43 16.79
N HIS A 61 17.05 -22.28 16.89
CA HIS A 61 18.37 -22.12 17.53
C HIS A 61 18.29 -21.70 18.99
N ALA A 62 17.06 -21.52 19.53
CA ALA A 62 16.88 -21.13 20.92
C ALA A 62 17.50 -22.16 21.88
N PRO A 63 18.20 -21.73 22.95
CA PRO A 63 18.82 -22.66 23.90
C PRO A 63 17.80 -23.54 24.62
N GLU A 64 16.64 -22.98 24.99
CA GLU A 64 15.59 -23.68 25.73
C GLU A 64 14.22 -23.50 25.05
N PRO A 65 13.99 -24.10 23.85
CA PRO A 65 12.71 -24.01 23.18
C PRO A 65 11.65 -24.86 23.90
N ALA A 66 10.38 -24.42 23.83
CA ALA A 66 9.27 -25.20 24.40
C ALA A 66 9.09 -26.57 23.71
N LEU A 67 9.38 -26.65 22.41
CA LEU A 67 9.42 -27.89 21.62
C LEU A 67 10.79 -28.08 20.99
N PRO A 68 11.34 -29.31 20.96
CA PRO A 68 12.51 -29.65 20.18
C PRO A 68 12.33 -29.35 18.68
N LEU A 69 13.42 -29.15 17.94
CA LEU A 69 13.45 -28.73 16.53
C LEU A 69 12.50 -29.53 15.64
N GLU A 70 12.58 -30.87 15.69
CA GLU A 70 11.76 -31.74 14.82
C GLU A 70 10.27 -31.62 15.19
N GLN A 71 9.94 -31.61 16.49
CA GLN A 71 8.55 -31.48 16.93
C GLN A 71 7.98 -30.09 16.60
N ALA A 72 8.79 -29.05 16.69
CA ALA A 72 8.41 -27.71 16.27
C ALA A 72 8.06 -27.67 14.76
N LEU A 73 8.92 -28.26 13.92
CA LEU A 73 8.67 -28.33 12.47
C LEU A 73 7.49 -29.25 12.12
N ASP A 74 7.26 -30.34 12.86
CA ASP A 74 6.08 -31.19 12.70
C ASP A 74 4.79 -30.42 13.03
N ARG A 75 4.83 -29.57 14.06
CA ARG A 75 3.70 -28.65 14.37
C ARG A 75 3.47 -27.63 13.27
N VAL A 76 4.53 -27.08 12.69
CA VAL A 76 4.43 -26.15 11.56
C VAL A 76 3.76 -26.84 10.37
N ALA A 77 4.27 -27.99 9.93
CA ALA A 77 3.73 -28.73 8.78
C ALA A 77 2.28 -29.18 9.04
N GLY A 78 2.00 -29.76 10.24
CA GLY A 78 0.66 -30.19 10.64
C GLY A 78 -0.37 -29.07 10.81
N GLY A 79 0.07 -27.86 11.08
CA GLY A 79 -0.74 -26.65 11.13
C GLY A 79 -1.07 -26.05 9.75
N GLY A 80 -0.55 -26.63 8.67
CA GLY A 80 -0.79 -26.18 7.30
C GLY A 80 0.10 -25.01 6.86
N PHE A 81 1.11 -24.67 7.66
CA PHE A 81 2.12 -23.68 7.25
C PHE A 81 2.95 -24.22 6.09
N ARG A 82 3.38 -23.32 5.22
CA ARG A 82 4.24 -23.65 4.07
C ARG A 82 5.61 -22.98 4.17
N TRP A 83 5.77 -22.02 5.05
CA TRP A 83 7.00 -21.27 5.24
C TRP A 83 7.38 -21.21 6.72
N VAL A 84 8.67 -21.26 6.97
CA VAL A 84 9.29 -20.85 8.22
C VAL A 84 10.25 -19.69 7.96
N ARG A 85 10.24 -18.70 8.85
CA ARG A 85 11.22 -17.63 8.86
C ARG A 85 12.11 -17.82 10.08
N GLN A 86 13.41 -18.03 9.85
CA GLN A 86 14.40 -18.40 10.84
C GLN A 86 15.57 -17.42 10.84
N SER A 87 15.92 -16.91 12.02
CA SER A 87 17.14 -16.12 12.21
C SER A 87 18.39 -16.99 11.99
N PHE A 88 19.36 -16.44 11.28
CA PHE A 88 20.71 -16.95 11.07
C PHE A 88 21.69 -15.97 11.71
N PRO A 89 21.83 -15.97 13.06
CA PRO A 89 22.66 -15.02 13.77
C PRO A 89 24.14 -15.24 13.37
N TRP A 90 24.73 -14.22 12.76
CA TRP A 90 26.12 -14.30 12.33
C TRP A 90 27.07 -14.66 13.48
N ALA A 91 26.84 -14.08 14.67
CA ALA A 91 27.66 -14.38 15.86
C ALA A 91 27.69 -15.85 16.27
N LEU A 92 26.61 -16.61 16.00
CA LEU A 92 26.55 -18.05 16.31
C LEU A 92 27.16 -18.90 15.20
N ILE A 93 27.08 -18.43 13.95
CA ILE A 93 27.59 -19.16 12.79
C ILE A 93 29.08 -18.93 12.61
N GLU A 94 29.58 -17.73 12.82
CA GLU A 94 31.00 -17.34 12.70
C GLU A 94 31.47 -16.63 13.97
N PRO A 95 31.68 -17.36 15.08
CA PRO A 95 32.09 -16.77 16.36
C PRO A 95 33.47 -16.09 16.33
N ALA A 96 34.31 -16.47 15.41
CA ALA A 96 35.60 -15.84 15.13
C ALA A 96 35.83 -15.74 13.60
N PRO A 97 36.59 -14.75 13.10
CA PRO A 97 36.78 -14.54 11.67
C PRO A 97 37.24 -15.81 10.92
N GLY A 98 36.46 -16.25 9.93
CA GLY A 98 36.74 -17.44 9.12
C GLY A 98 36.46 -18.77 9.80
N ARG A 99 36.03 -18.79 11.06
CA ARG A 99 35.71 -20.02 11.79
C ARG A 99 34.18 -20.18 11.86
N TYR A 100 33.67 -21.07 11.05
CA TYR A 100 32.22 -21.34 10.95
C TYR A 100 31.81 -22.58 11.73
N ASP A 101 30.68 -22.48 12.44
CA ASP A 101 29.96 -23.61 13.02
C ASP A 101 28.62 -23.79 12.29
N TRP A 102 28.58 -24.78 11.41
CA TRP A 102 27.41 -25.04 10.57
C TRP A 102 26.49 -26.15 11.11
N ALA A 103 26.90 -26.89 12.14
CA ALA A 103 26.24 -28.14 12.52
C ALA A 103 24.74 -27.99 12.80
N LEU A 104 24.37 -27.00 13.58
CA LEU A 104 22.96 -26.71 13.86
C LEU A 104 22.20 -26.23 12.62
N TRP A 105 22.84 -25.40 11.81
CA TRP A 105 22.21 -24.77 10.64
C TRP A 105 22.01 -25.80 9.51
N ASP A 106 22.94 -26.72 9.32
CA ASP A 106 22.80 -27.86 8.42
C ASP A 106 21.59 -28.72 8.77
N ARG A 107 21.38 -28.98 10.06
CA ARG A 107 20.21 -29.71 10.57
C ARG A 107 18.91 -28.90 10.36
N ILE A 108 18.88 -27.59 10.67
CA ILE A 108 17.71 -26.76 10.46
C ILE A 108 17.30 -26.77 8.98
N VAL A 109 18.24 -26.56 8.06
CA VAL A 109 17.97 -26.56 6.61
C VAL A 109 17.48 -27.93 6.14
N ALA A 110 18.14 -29.01 6.56
CA ALA A 110 17.77 -30.36 6.17
C ALA A 110 16.38 -30.77 6.68
N GLU A 111 16.09 -30.53 7.96
CA GLU A 111 14.81 -30.90 8.58
C GLU A 111 13.63 -30.07 8.06
N THR A 112 13.88 -28.80 7.71
CA THR A 112 12.88 -27.94 7.06
C THR A 112 12.56 -28.46 5.66
N ALA A 113 13.59 -28.74 4.86
CA ALA A 113 13.43 -29.27 3.50
C ALA A 113 12.74 -30.64 3.50
N ALA A 114 13.10 -31.55 4.45
CA ALA A 114 12.50 -32.89 4.57
C ALA A 114 10.98 -32.85 4.78
N ARG A 115 10.43 -31.73 5.31
CA ARG A 115 8.99 -31.51 5.50
C ARG A 115 8.34 -30.72 4.38
N GLY A 116 9.06 -30.40 3.31
CA GLY A 116 8.55 -29.61 2.19
C GLY A 116 8.20 -28.17 2.59
N LEU A 117 8.87 -27.63 3.62
CA LEU A 117 8.67 -26.25 4.07
C LEU A 117 9.68 -25.33 3.39
N GLY A 118 9.21 -24.19 2.91
CA GLY A 118 10.07 -23.09 2.47
C GLY A 118 10.77 -22.44 3.66
N LEU A 119 12.03 -22.04 3.48
CA LEU A 119 12.84 -21.40 4.51
C LEU A 119 13.25 -19.99 4.09
N ILE A 120 12.92 -19.00 4.94
CA ILE A 120 13.41 -17.63 4.83
C ILE A 120 14.54 -17.48 5.86
N ALA A 121 15.78 -17.39 5.37
CA ALA A 121 16.94 -17.18 6.24
C ALA A 121 17.17 -15.70 6.50
N VAL A 122 17.11 -15.28 7.76
CA VAL A 122 17.37 -13.90 8.17
C VAL A 122 18.82 -13.77 8.61
N LEU A 123 19.63 -13.11 7.81
CA LEU A 123 21.04 -12.86 8.10
C LEU A 123 21.13 -11.59 8.96
N GLU A 124 21.54 -11.76 10.21
CA GLU A 124 21.51 -10.68 11.22
C GLU A 124 22.46 -10.95 12.40
N ARG A 125 22.47 -10.07 13.39
CA ARG A 125 23.18 -10.22 14.67
C ARG A 125 24.68 -10.53 14.48
N PRO A 126 25.46 -9.49 14.10
CA PRO A 126 26.89 -9.64 13.91
C PRO A 126 27.59 -10.01 15.22
N PRO A 127 28.72 -10.71 15.17
CA PRO A 127 29.57 -10.91 16.34
C PRO A 127 30.28 -9.61 16.76
N ASP A 128 30.66 -9.54 18.03
CA ASP A 128 31.31 -8.34 18.60
C ASP A 128 32.54 -7.89 17.82
N TRP A 129 33.32 -8.83 17.26
CA TRP A 129 34.50 -8.53 16.46
C TRP A 129 34.19 -7.82 15.13
N ALA A 130 32.96 -7.93 14.61
CA ALA A 130 32.53 -7.28 13.37
C ALA A 130 31.94 -5.89 13.59
N GLY A 131 31.62 -5.52 14.83
CA GLY A 131 30.93 -4.27 15.19
C GLY A 131 29.42 -4.33 14.94
N SER A 132 28.72 -3.31 15.43
CA SER A 132 27.26 -3.17 15.26
C SER A 132 26.93 -1.69 15.02
N PRO A 133 26.53 -1.30 13.78
CA PRO A 133 26.46 -2.11 12.56
C PRO A 133 27.84 -2.54 12.04
N PRO A 134 27.94 -3.68 11.34
CA PRO A 134 29.20 -4.19 10.83
C PRO A 134 29.65 -3.45 9.55
N ALA A 135 30.92 -3.61 9.18
CA ALA A 135 31.39 -3.19 7.88
C ALA A 135 30.67 -3.96 6.76
N PRO A 136 30.16 -3.29 5.71
CA PRO A 136 29.39 -3.94 4.63
C PRO A 136 30.16 -5.10 3.94
N ALA A 137 31.48 -5.00 3.78
CA ALA A 137 32.28 -6.04 3.15
C ALA A 137 32.39 -7.31 4.02
N ASP A 138 32.48 -7.18 5.33
CA ASP A 138 32.52 -8.32 6.23
C ASP A 138 31.19 -9.05 6.29
N PHE A 139 30.06 -8.28 6.33
CA PHE A 139 28.73 -8.85 6.26
C PHE A 139 28.48 -9.53 4.91
N ALA A 140 28.91 -8.95 3.81
CA ALA A 140 28.80 -9.54 2.47
C ALA A 140 29.58 -10.86 2.36
N ARG A 141 30.78 -10.94 2.95
CA ARG A 141 31.53 -12.19 3.01
C ARG A 141 30.77 -13.29 3.76
N PHE A 142 30.19 -12.97 4.93
CA PHE A 142 29.35 -13.89 5.68
C PHE A 142 28.12 -14.32 4.88
N ALA A 143 27.37 -13.37 4.29
CA ALA A 143 26.19 -13.64 3.48
C ALA A 143 26.48 -14.52 2.27
N GLY A 144 27.60 -14.26 1.57
CA GLY A 144 28.09 -15.09 0.48
C GLY A 144 28.48 -16.52 0.93
N ALA A 145 29.06 -16.67 2.12
CA ALA A 145 29.39 -17.99 2.68
C ALA A 145 28.13 -18.82 2.99
N VAL A 146 27.06 -18.17 3.51
CA VAL A 146 25.76 -18.85 3.73
C VAL A 146 25.16 -19.28 2.40
N ALA A 147 25.15 -18.40 1.38
CA ALA A 147 24.61 -18.71 0.05
C ALA A 147 25.42 -19.82 -0.64
N ALA A 148 26.74 -19.78 -0.58
CA ALA A 148 27.61 -20.84 -1.14
C ALA A 148 27.38 -22.21 -0.48
N ARG A 149 26.97 -22.23 0.80
CA ARG A 149 26.71 -23.48 1.50
C ARG A 149 25.32 -24.06 1.22
N TYR A 150 24.32 -23.20 1.06
CA TYR A 150 22.91 -23.61 1.07
C TYR A 150 22.14 -23.27 -0.21
N GLY A 151 22.75 -22.66 -1.22
CA GLY A 151 22.06 -22.19 -2.43
C GLY A 151 21.31 -23.29 -3.23
N ASP A 152 21.67 -24.57 -3.02
CA ASP A 152 20.93 -25.72 -3.57
C ASP A 152 19.60 -26.03 -2.86
N ARG A 153 19.38 -25.48 -1.64
CA ARG A 153 18.24 -25.78 -0.73
C ARG A 153 17.57 -24.53 -0.17
N LEU A 154 18.24 -23.39 -0.23
CA LEU A 154 17.79 -22.12 0.33
C LEU A 154 17.75 -21.06 -0.76
N ARG A 155 16.58 -20.55 -1.05
CA ARG A 155 16.37 -19.56 -2.12
C ARG A 155 16.15 -18.13 -1.58
N TYR A 156 15.64 -17.98 -0.35
CA TYR A 156 15.14 -16.72 0.20
C TYR A 156 16.03 -16.21 1.33
N TYR A 157 16.76 -15.10 1.09
CA TYR A 157 17.70 -14.49 2.02
C TYR A 157 17.21 -13.11 2.42
N GLN A 158 16.83 -12.94 3.68
CA GLN A 158 16.49 -11.64 4.22
C GLN A 158 17.72 -10.97 4.82
N ILE A 159 18.00 -9.74 4.40
CA ILE A 159 19.15 -8.98 4.83
C ILE A 159 18.77 -8.09 5.99
N TRP A 160 19.08 -8.53 7.20
CA TRP A 160 18.81 -7.82 8.45
C TRP A 160 17.38 -7.90 8.98
N HIS A 161 17.21 -7.47 10.24
CA HIS A 161 15.94 -7.34 10.95
C HIS A 161 15.90 -6.00 11.68
N ASN A 162 14.83 -5.22 11.50
CA ASN A 162 14.61 -3.89 12.10
C ASN A 162 15.72 -2.85 11.83
N PRO A 163 16.19 -2.68 10.58
CA PRO A 163 17.24 -1.70 10.29
C PRO A 163 16.80 -0.26 10.51
N ASN A 164 15.50 -0.01 10.65
CA ASN A 164 14.88 1.28 10.91
C ASN A 164 14.73 1.61 12.42
N LEU A 165 15.17 0.72 13.30
CA LEU A 165 15.21 0.93 14.76
C LEU A 165 16.65 0.90 15.27
N GLN A 166 16.97 1.75 16.25
CA GLN A 166 18.31 1.80 16.86
C GLN A 166 18.71 0.46 17.45
N ASP A 167 17.81 -0.19 18.19
CA ASP A 167 18.08 -1.49 18.82
C ASP A 167 18.28 -2.60 17.79
N GLY A 168 17.62 -2.50 16.64
CA GLY A 168 17.76 -3.47 15.54
C GLY A 168 19.01 -3.23 14.69
N TRP A 169 19.37 -1.96 14.45
CA TRP A 169 20.53 -1.60 13.65
C TRP A 169 21.84 -1.59 14.46
N GLY A 170 21.75 -1.37 15.77
CA GLY A 170 22.92 -1.22 16.66
C GLY A 170 23.45 0.22 16.77
N ALA A 171 22.82 1.15 16.06
CA ALA A 171 23.10 2.57 16.05
C ALA A 171 21.82 3.33 15.61
N PRO A 172 21.75 4.67 15.69
CA PRO A 172 20.67 5.39 15.06
C PRO A 172 20.50 4.99 13.58
N PRO A 173 19.27 4.75 13.10
CA PRO A 173 19.02 4.30 11.73
C PRO A 173 19.65 5.18 10.67
N HIS A 174 20.35 4.58 9.73
CA HIS A 174 21.00 5.29 8.63
C HIS A 174 20.71 4.60 7.29
N PRO A 175 19.66 4.99 6.57
CA PRO A 175 19.20 4.31 5.36
C PRO A 175 20.29 4.11 4.30
N ALA A 176 21.16 5.11 4.08
CA ALA A 176 22.25 5.00 3.10
C ALA A 176 23.32 3.97 3.52
N GLN A 177 23.63 3.82 4.82
CA GLN A 177 24.56 2.79 5.30
C GLN A 177 23.94 1.40 5.14
N TYR A 178 22.66 1.26 5.48
CA TYR A 178 21.95 0.00 5.26
C TYR A 178 21.84 -0.32 3.76
N ALA A 179 21.60 0.65 2.88
CA ALA A 179 21.57 0.45 1.43
C ALA A 179 22.90 -0.10 0.91
N GLU A 180 24.04 0.38 1.43
CA GLU A 180 25.36 -0.11 1.03
C GLU A 180 25.61 -1.53 1.57
N LEU A 181 25.21 -1.84 2.80
CA LEU A 181 25.28 -3.20 3.35
C LEU A 181 24.43 -4.16 2.51
N LEU A 182 23.19 -3.80 2.21
CA LEU A 182 22.28 -4.57 1.36
C LEU A 182 22.87 -4.81 -0.03
N ARG A 183 23.42 -3.77 -0.66
CA ARG A 183 24.03 -3.84 -1.99
C ARG A 183 25.17 -4.88 -2.02
N GLN A 184 26.10 -4.80 -1.09
CA GLN A 184 27.24 -5.72 -1.06
C GLN A 184 26.81 -7.14 -0.72
N ALA A 185 25.89 -7.33 0.23
CA ALA A 185 25.34 -8.63 0.57
C ALA A 185 24.59 -9.26 -0.61
N ALA A 186 23.73 -8.53 -1.30
CA ALA A 186 22.99 -9.01 -2.47
C ALA A 186 23.93 -9.46 -3.60
N LEU A 187 24.97 -8.67 -3.88
CA LEU A 187 25.97 -9.03 -4.89
C LEU A 187 26.74 -10.32 -4.50
N ALA A 188 27.13 -10.46 -3.24
CA ALA A 188 27.84 -11.65 -2.76
C ALA A 188 26.96 -12.90 -2.78
N ILE A 189 25.69 -12.78 -2.38
CA ILE A 189 24.73 -13.89 -2.43
C ILE A 189 24.48 -14.29 -3.88
N ARG A 190 24.14 -13.36 -4.79
CA ARG A 190 23.87 -13.67 -6.20
C ARG A 190 25.08 -14.19 -6.96
N ALA A 191 26.28 -13.89 -6.52
CA ALA A 191 27.50 -14.50 -7.07
C ALA A 191 27.66 -15.96 -6.68
N ALA A 192 27.17 -16.36 -5.50
CA ALA A 192 27.21 -17.74 -5.01
C ALA A 192 25.98 -18.55 -5.42
N ASP A 193 24.81 -17.91 -5.51
CA ASP A 193 23.51 -18.48 -5.85
C ASP A 193 22.77 -17.49 -6.78
N PRO A 194 22.84 -17.67 -8.11
CA PRO A 194 22.18 -16.79 -9.07
C PRO A 194 20.66 -16.77 -8.98
N ASP A 195 20.03 -17.82 -8.45
CA ASP A 195 18.58 -17.95 -8.29
C ASP A 195 18.06 -17.38 -6.96
N ALA A 196 18.97 -16.87 -6.12
CA ALA A 196 18.64 -16.30 -4.84
C ALA A 196 17.66 -15.13 -4.94
N ARG A 197 16.67 -15.13 -4.05
CA ARG A 197 15.72 -14.03 -3.84
C ARG A 197 16.12 -13.26 -2.59
N ILE A 198 16.39 -11.98 -2.76
CA ILE A 198 16.84 -11.10 -1.70
C ILE A 198 15.63 -10.36 -1.10
N LEU A 199 15.40 -10.57 0.18
CA LEU A 199 14.39 -9.84 0.94
C LEU A 199 15.04 -8.64 1.64
N LEU A 200 14.40 -7.47 1.50
CA LEU A 200 14.75 -6.30 2.28
C LEU A 200 14.67 -6.61 3.78
N GLY A 201 15.48 -5.97 4.61
CA GLY A 201 15.39 -6.11 6.07
C GLY A 201 13.99 -5.76 6.57
N SER A 202 13.46 -6.59 7.46
CA SER A 202 12.12 -6.41 8.03
C SER A 202 11.97 -5.02 8.66
N LEU A 203 11.07 -4.19 8.12
CA LEU A 203 10.84 -2.84 8.63
C LEU A 203 9.81 -2.88 9.76
N ALA A 204 10.19 -2.38 10.93
CA ALA A 204 9.32 -2.32 12.10
C ALA A 204 8.39 -1.08 12.04
N PRO A 205 7.10 -1.24 12.36
CA PRO A 205 6.17 -0.12 12.37
C PRO A 205 6.47 0.82 13.55
N THR A 206 6.69 2.10 13.25
CA THR A 206 6.83 3.15 14.26
C THR A 206 6.34 4.49 13.73
N VAL A 207 5.85 5.34 14.62
CA VAL A 207 5.45 6.72 14.30
C VAL A 207 6.60 7.71 14.47
N GLU A 208 7.76 7.24 14.93
CA GLU A 208 8.93 8.06 15.19
C GLU A 208 9.58 8.54 13.89
N ARG A 209 10.22 9.71 13.99
CA ARG A 209 10.81 10.42 12.84
C ARG A 209 12.33 10.65 13.00
N GLY A 210 12.96 9.82 13.81
CA GLY A 210 14.38 9.93 14.17
C GLY A 210 14.61 10.69 15.50
N PRO A 211 15.84 10.74 16.02
CA PRO A 211 17.02 10.04 15.49
C PRO A 211 17.13 8.56 15.92
N GLN A 212 16.48 8.12 17.04
CA GLN A 212 16.62 6.77 17.57
C GLN A 212 15.88 5.72 16.72
N ASN A 213 14.70 6.06 16.26
CA ASN A 213 13.91 5.20 15.40
C ASN A 213 13.35 6.00 14.25
N LEU A 214 13.24 5.39 13.07
CA LEU A 214 12.71 6.02 11.88
C LEU A 214 11.53 5.21 11.35
N SER A 215 10.41 5.90 11.09
CA SER A 215 9.23 5.27 10.48
C SER A 215 9.62 4.43 9.27
N GLU A 216 9.06 3.23 9.15
CA GLU A 216 9.30 2.30 8.03
C GLU A 216 8.98 2.94 6.68
N VAL A 217 8.00 3.84 6.64
CA VAL A 217 7.61 4.58 5.43
C VAL A 217 8.78 5.48 5.00
N ARG A 218 9.29 6.32 5.91
CA ARG A 218 10.41 7.22 5.63
C ARG A 218 11.70 6.49 5.35
N PHE A 219 11.98 5.44 6.12
CA PHE A 219 13.15 4.61 5.91
C PHE A 219 13.16 4.01 4.50
N LEU A 220 12.02 3.50 4.03
CA LEU A 220 11.88 2.94 2.69
C LEU A 220 12.00 4.02 1.60
N GLU A 221 11.39 5.21 1.78
CA GLU A 221 11.57 6.35 0.88
C GLU A 221 13.04 6.74 0.72
N GLU A 222 13.77 6.84 1.85
CA GLU A 222 15.21 7.17 1.83
C GLU A 222 16.06 6.05 1.23
N LEU A 223 15.66 4.78 1.37
CA LEU A 223 16.31 3.66 0.68
C LEU A 223 16.15 3.76 -0.85
N TYR A 224 14.95 4.07 -1.33
CA TYR A 224 14.74 4.30 -2.76
C TYR A 224 15.56 5.49 -3.25
N ALA A 225 15.62 6.57 -2.48
CA ALA A 225 16.46 7.74 -2.80
C ALA A 225 17.96 7.40 -2.83
N ALA A 226 18.42 6.44 -2.00
CA ALA A 226 19.79 5.93 -2.00
C ALA A 226 20.05 4.90 -3.13
N GLY A 227 19.07 4.59 -3.99
CA GLY A 227 19.23 3.68 -5.12
C GLY A 227 19.24 2.20 -4.74
N ALA A 228 18.61 1.79 -3.64
CA ALA A 228 18.63 0.43 -3.15
C ALA A 228 17.76 -0.55 -3.96
N ALA A 229 16.80 -0.07 -4.76
CA ALA A 229 15.82 -0.89 -5.48
C ALA A 229 16.38 -2.09 -6.27
N PRO A 230 17.54 -2.05 -6.97
CA PRO A 230 18.07 -3.20 -7.71
C PRO A 230 18.62 -4.33 -6.83
N TYR A 231 18.78 -4.11 -5.53
CA TYR A 231 19.47 -5.03 -4.63
C TYR A 231 18.54 -5.85 -3.74
N PHE A 232 17.22 -5.71 -3.91
CA PHE A 232 16.23 -6.59 -3.30
C PHE A 232 15.15 -6.97 -4.32
N ASP A 233 14.57 -8.14 -4.14
CA ASP A 233 13.49 -8.68 -4.98
C ASP A 233 12.13 -8.53 -4.28
N ILE A 234 12.12 -8.57 -2.95
CA ILE A 234 10.93 -8.56 -2.09
C ILE A 234 11.11 -7.51 -0.99
N VAL A 235 10.11 -6.67 -0.78
CA VAL A 235 10.04 -5.79 0.39
C VAL A 235 9.47 -6.56 1.57
N THR A 236 10.03 -6.38 2.77
CA THR A 236 9.45 -6.97 3.98
C THR A 236 9.11 -5.91 5.02
N ALA A 237 7.93 -6.03 5.63
CA ALA A 237 7.48 -5.16 6.70
C ALA A 237 6.71 -5.94 7.77
N GLN A 238 6.56 -5.34 8.94
CA GLN A 238 5.77 -5.90 10.02
C GLN A 238 4.40 -5.22 10.06
N ALA A 239 3.35 -6.01 10.31
CA ALA A 239 1.96 -5.56 10.35
C ALA A 239 1.25 -6.09 11.60
N TYR A 240 1.67 -5.62 12.77
CA TYR A 240 0.98 -5.97 14.02
C TYR A 240 -0.37 -5.29 14.12
N GLY A 241 -1.33 -5.95 14.80
CA GLY A 241 -2.66 -5.41 15.01
C GLY A 241 -2.77 -4.42 16.16
N PHE A 242 -1.83 -4.46 17.11
CA PHE A 242 -1.86 -3.68 18.35
C PHE A 242 -3.18 -3.89 19.11
N GLU A 243 -3.94 -2.83 19.37
CA GLU A 243 -5.20 -2.89 20.13
C GLU A 243 -6.44 -3.04 19.23
N THR A 244 -6.28 -2.93 17.90
CA THR A 244 -7.41 -2.93 16.96
C THR A 244 -7.48 -4.21 16.14
N GLY A 245 -8.68 -4.63 15.75
CA GLY A 245 -8.88 -5.79 14.88
C GLY A 245 -8.40 -5.56 13.44
N PRO A 246 -8.31 -6.63 12.63
CA PRO A 246 -7.80 -6.56 11.27
C PRO A 246 -8.67 -5.70 10.33
N GLU A 247 -9.92 -5.42 10.70
CA GLU A 247 -10.85 -4.58 9.93
C GLU A 247 -10.68 -3.07 10.21
N ASP A 248 -9.73 -2.66 11.07
CA ASP A 248 -9.38 -1.25 11.22
C ASP A 248 -8.68 -0.74 9.96
N ARG A 249 -9.42 0.03 9.16
CA ARG A 249 -8.99 0.51 7.84
C ARG A 249 -8.33 1.88 7.87
N ARG A 250 -8.04 2.41 9.05
CA ARG A 250 -7.30 3.67 9.17
C ARG A 250 -5.87 3.45 8.70
N VAL A 251 -5.46 4.20 7.68
CA VAL A 251 -4.11 4.14 7.11
C VAL A 251 -3.50 5.54 7.17
N GLY A 252 -2.42 5.68 7.93
CA GLY A 252 -1.72 6.96 8.10
C GLY A 252 -0.43 6.81 8.90
N GLU A 253 0.53 7.72 8.71
CA GLU A 253 1.82 7.67 9.40
C GLU A 253 1.71 7.64 10.94
N GLY A 254 0.69 8.30 11.50
CA GLY A 254 0.43 8.37 12.94
C GLY A 254 -0.43 7.22 13.50
N VAL A 255 -0.80 6.22 12.68
CA VAL A 255 -1.66 5.11 13.09
C VAL A 255 -0.86 3.81 13.09
N LEU A 256 -0.86 3.11 14.22
CA LEU A 256 -0.28 1.77 14.35
C LEU A 256 -1.42 0.74 14.37
N ASN A 257 -1.56 -0.02 13.30
CA ASN A 257 -2.52 -1.10 13.15
C ASN A 257 -2.12 -2.05 12.02
N PHE A 258 -2.87 -3.12 11.80
CA PHE A 258 -2.63 -4.09 10.75
C PHE A 258 -2.63 -3.48 9.33
N SER A 259 -3.47 -2.48 9.08
CA SER A 259 -3.60 -1.81 7.77
C SER A 259 -2.36 -0.99 7.37
N ARG A 260 -1.39 -0.80 8.27
CA ARG A 260 -0.19 -0.01 8.01
C ARG A 260 0.69 -0.58 6.87
N ALA A 261 0.60 -1.88 6.59
CA ALA A 261 1.25 -2.50 5.43
C ALA A 261 0.87 -1.81 4.09
N VAL A 262 -0.32 -1.20 4.00
CA VAL A 262 -0.76 -0.45 2.83
C VAL A 262 0.12 0.78 2.58
N LEU A 263 0.61 1.47 3.63
CA LEU A 263 1.54 2.61 3.45
C LEU A 263 2.85 2.18 2.80
N VAL A 264 3.39 1.03 3.22
CA VAL A 264 4.61 0.48 2.64
C VAL A 264 4.40 0.16 1.16
N ARG A 265 3.25 -0.46 0.81
CA ARG A 265 2.88 -0.73 -0.57
C ARG A 265 2.75 0.53 -1.41
N GLU A 266 2.13 1.58 -0.88
CA GLU A 266 2.00 2.87 -1.56
C GLU A 266 3.35 3.52 -1.86
N VAL A 267 4.33 3.41 -0.95
CA VAL A 267 5.71 3.86 -1.20
C VAL A 267 6.35 3.08 -2.34
N MET A 268 6.20 1.75 -2.37
CA MET A 268 6.71 0.91 -3.48
C MET A 268 6.12 1.35 -4.81
N GLU A 269 4.80 1.55 -4.89
CA GLU A 269 4.09 1.99 -6.10
C GLU A 269 4.53 3.39 -6.55
N ALA A 270 4.72 4.33 -5.62
CA ALA A 270 5.18 5.68 -5.90
C ALA A 270 6.60 5.71 -6.50
N HIS A 271 7.43 4.70 -6.20
CA HIS A 271 8.79 4.56 -6.73
C HIS A 271 8.89 3.60 -7.92
N GLY A 272 7.76 3.16 -8.48
CA GLY A 272 7.72 2.28 -9.66
C GLY A 272 8.03 0.81 -9.37
N ASP A 273 8.08 0.42 -8.11
CA ASP A 273 8.41 -0.94 -7.64
C ASP A 273 7.15 -1.80 -7.36
N GLY A 274 6.01 -1.39 -7.91
CA GLY A 274 4.73 -2.10 -7.77
C GLY A 274 4.72 -3.54 -8.32
N GLY A 275 5.69 -3.91 -9.15
CA GLY A 275 5.88 -5.29 -9.63
C GLY A 275 6.53 -6.25 -8.65
N LYS A 276 7.02 -5.77 -7.50
CA LYS A 276 7.59 -6.62 -6.43
C LYS A 276 6.54 -6.90 -5.35
N ALA A 277 6.64 -8.07 -4.73
CA ALA A 277 5.80 -8.42 -3.59
C ALA A 277 6.22 -7.69 -2.30
N LEU A 278 5.23 -7.49 -1.42
CA LEU A 278 5.44 -7.20 -0.02
C LEU A 278 5.19 -8.48 0.79
N TRP A 279 6.20 -8.96 1.53
CA TRP A 279 6.03 -10.06 2.47
C TRP A 279 5.89 -9.50 3.89
N ILE A 280 4.87 -9.94 4.60
CA ILE A 280 4.64 -9.54 5.99
C ILE A 280 5.47 -10.46 6.89
N SER A 281 6.60 -9.94 7.35
CA SER A 281 7.57 -10.71 8.14
C SER A 281 7.11 -11.03 9.56
N HIS A 282 6.25 -10.19 10.13
CA HIS A 282 5.61 -10.41 11.43
C HIS A 282 4.22 -9.80 11.43
N PHE A 283 3.23 -10.57 11.86
CA PHE A 283 1.91 -10.07 12.21
C PHE A 283 1.33 -10.85 13.38
N GLY A 284 0.29 -10.33 13.99
CA GLY A 284 -0.44 -10.96 15.09
C GLY A 284 -0.88 -9.97 16.14
N TRP A 285 -1.48 -10.49 17.18
CA TRP A 285 -1.98 -9.78 18.35
C TRP A 285 -1.39 -10.38 19.62
N ASN A 286 -1.07 -9.52 20.58
CA ASN A 286 -0.52 -9.93 21.86
C ASN A 286 -1.65 -10.40 22.77
N ALA A 287 -1.70 -11.69 23.10
CA ALA A 287 -2.63 -12.25 24.07
C ALA A 287 -1.84 -12.98 25.14
N LEU A 288 -1.80 -12.42 26.34
CA LEU A 288 -1.22 -13.13 27.48
C LEU A 288 -2.16 -14.27 27.88
N PRO A 289 -1.62 -15.47 28.14
CA PRO A 289 -2.43 -16.60 28.57
C PRO A 289 -3.23 -16.24 29.82
N SER A 290 -4.49 -16.67 29.85
CA SER A 290 -5.36 -16.59 31.01
C SER A 290 -4.79 -17.47 32.11
N VAL A 291 -4.11 -16.90 33.10
CA VAL A 291 -3.63 -17.65 34.25
C VAL A 291 -4.76 -17.77 35.26
N ALA A 292 -4.90 -18.95 35.88
CA ALA A 292 -5.92 -19.19 36.90
C ALA A 292 -5.94 -18.10 38.00
N PRO A 293 -7.10 -17.70 38.53
CA PRO A 293 -7.27 -16.52 39.40
C PRO A 293 -6.41 -16.44 40.66
N ALA A 294 -5.71 -17.51 41.02
CA ALA A 294 -4.88 -17.59 42.24
C ALA A 294 -3.48 -16.96 42.11
N ALA A 295 -3.05 -16.62 40.90
CA ALA A 295 -1.75 -15.98 40.64
C ALA A 295 -1.90 -14.93 39.54
N ARG A 296 -2.41 -13.72 39.86
CA ARG A 296 -2.26 -12.57 38.98
C ARG A 296 -0.78 -12.30 38.80
N PRO A 297 -0.25 -12.45 37.59
CA PRO A 297 1.15 -12.15 37.39
C PRO A 297 1.39 -10.65 37.49
N VAL A 298 2.53 -10.26 38.03
CA VAL A 298 2.98 -8.86 38.27
C VAL A 298 3.00 -8.00 36.98
N TRP A 299 2.80 -8.61 35.79
CA TRP A 299 2.83 -7.91 34.51
C TRP A 299 1.51 -7.29 34.04
N GLU A 300 0.37 -7.56 34.71
CA GLU A 300 -0.92 -6.95 34.36
C GLU A 300 -0.91 -5.42 34.50
N ASP A 301 -0.03 -4.89 35.32
CA ASP A 301 0.05 -3.45 35.60
C ASP A 301 1.04 -2.66 34.71
N VAL A 302 1.75 -3.33 33.79
CA VAL A 302 2.69 -2.62 32.90
C VAL A 302 2.10 -2.52 31.49
N PRO A 303 1.81 -1.30 30.99
CA PRO A 303 1.30 -1.11 29.64
C PRO A 303 2.22 -1.75 28.61
N SER A 304 1.65 -2.63 27.75
CA SER A 304 2.35 -3.17 26.59
C SER A 304 2.26 -2.17 25.44
N ILE A 305 3.38 -1.84 24.83
CA ILE A 305 3.39 -1.04 23.58
C ILE A 305 2.64 -1.74 22.44
N TRP A 306 2.40 -3.04 22.57
CA TRP A 306 1.73 -3.89 21.56
C TRP A 306 0.22 -4.01 21.81
N GLY A 307 -0.33 -3.36 22.83
CA GLY A 307 -1.67 -3.64 23.32
C GLY A 307 -1.80 -5.05 23.92
N THR A 308 -3.02 -5.40 24.33
CA THR A 308 -3.32 -6.76 24.82
C THR A 308 -4.76 -7.09 24.49
N VAL A 309 -4.98 -8.27 23.92
CA VAL A 309 -6.31 -8.84 23.63
C VAL A 309 -6.46 -10.16 24.38
N ASP A 310 -7.67 -10.70 24.47
CA ASP A 310 -7.86 -12.06 24.96
C ASP A 310 -7.52 -13.11 23.87
N GLU A 311 -7.33 -14.38 24.27
CA GLU A 311 -6.94 -15.44 23.35
C GLU A 311 -7.99 -15.72 22.27
N SER A 312 -9.27 -15.50 22.54
CA SER A 312 -10.34 -15.67 21.56
C SER A 312 -10.29 -14.56 20.50
N ALA A 313 -10.05 -13.32 20.92
CA ALA A 313 -9.85 -12.19 20.02
C ALA A 313 -8.55 -12.35 19.19
N GLN A 314 -7.46 -12.83 19.82
CA GLN A 314 -6.22 -13.15 19.12
C GLN A 314 -6.48 -14.13 17.97
N ALA A 315 -7.18 -15.23 18.27
CA ALA A 315 -7.52 -16.25 17.26
C ALA A 315 -8.39 -15.68 16.13
N ALA A 316 -9.47 -14.98 16.49
CA ALA A 316 -10.39 -14.38 15.51
C ALA A 316 -9.71 -13.29 14.67
N TYR A 317 -8.90 -12.41 15.26
CA TYR A 317 -8.21 -11.34 14.56
C TYR A 317 -7.11 -11.88 13.65
N THR A 318 -6.39 -12.92 14.07
CA THR A 318 -5.37 -13.55 13.26
C THR A 318 -5.95 -14.18 12.00
N VAL A 319 -7.05 -14.92 12.12
CA VAL A 319 -7.77 -15.49 10.97
C VAL A 319 -8.38 -14.37 10.11
N GLY A 320 -8.97 -13.35 10.71
CA GLY A 320 -9.50 -12.18 10.00
C GLY A 320 -8.43 -11.44 9.19
N ALA A 321 -7.20 -11.33 9.71
CA ALA A 321 -6.08 -10.73 9.01
C ALA A 321 -5.66 -11.54 7.78
N LEU A 322 -5.59 -12.87 7.91
CA LEU A 322 -5.31 -13.78 6.79
C LEU A 322 -6.40 -13.69 5.71
N GLU A 323 -7.68 -13.69 6.11
CA GLU A 323 -8.81 -13.55 5.19
C GLU A 323 -8.80 -12.21 4.47
N ARG A 324 -8.51 -11.12 5.19
CA ARG A 324 -8.42 -9.79 4.60
C ARG A 324 -7.29 -9.68 3.60
N ALA A 325 -6.08 -10.10 3.98
CA ALA A 325 -4.92 -10.05 3.10
C ALA A 325 -5.13 -10.89 1.84
N ARG A 326 -5.61 -12.14 2.00
CA ARG A 326 -5.96 -13.04 0.91
C ARG A 326 -6.96 -12.39 -0.08
N ARG A 327 -7.96 -11.71 0.44
CA ARG A 327 -9.04 -11.12 -0.35
C ARG A 327 -8.64 -9.81 -1.03
N GLU A 328 -7.89 -8.96 -0.30
CA GLU A 328 -7.72 -7.54 -0.66
C GLU A 328 -6.32 -7.18 -1.16
N TRP A 329 -5.30 -7.99 -0.85
CA TRP A 329 -3.90 -7.66 -1.07
C TRP A 329 -3.17 -8.64 -2.00
N PRO A 330 -3.52 -8.71 -3.30
CA PRO A 330 -2.88 -9.63 -4.26
C PRO A 330 -1.40 -9.34 -4.50
N TRP A 331 -0.86 -8.31 -3.88
CA TRP A 331 0.54 -7.92 -3.87
C TRP A 331 1.29 -8.46 -2.63
N VAL A 332 0.60 -9.15 -1.72
CA VAL A 332 1.22 -9.81 -0.57
C VAL A 332 1.58 -11.25 -0.94
N GLY A 333 2.84 -11.62 -0.69
CA GLY A 333 3.29 -13.01 -0.73
C GLY A 333 3.11 -13.71 0.61
N ALA A 334 4.21 -14.09 1.29
CA ALA A 334 4.11 -14.76 2.58
C ALA A 334 3.77 -13.81 3.73
N MET A 335 2.97 -14.31 4.69
CA MET A 335 2.63 -13.64 5.95
C MET A 335 3.06 -14.51 7.12
N CYS A 336 4.07 -14.05 7.88
CA CYS A 336 4.63 -14.79 8.98
C CYS A 336 4.00 -14.38 10.32
N LEU A 337 3.34 -15.31 10.99
CA LEU A 337 2.92 -15.15 12.38
C LEU A 337 4.14 -14.87 13.27
N ALA A 338 3.96 -14.03 14.28
CA ALA A 338 5.07 -13.43 15.00
C ALA A 338 6.00 -14.45 15.68
N HIS A 339 5.45 -15.48 16.34
CA HIS A 339 6.24 -16.53 16.98
C HIS A 339 5.51 -17.87 17.00
N LEU A 340 6.22 -18.97 16.70
CA LEU A 340 5.69 -20.30 16.88
C LEU A 340 5.58 -20.65 18.37
N GLN A 341 6.67 -20.46 19.13
CA GLN A 341 6.81 -20.86 20.52
C GLN A 341 7.67 -19.86 21.30
N PRO A 342 7.54 -19.75 22.63
CA PRO A 342 8.41 -18.92 23.43
C PRO A 342 9.81 -19.52 23.53
N ASP A 343 10.81 -18.67 23.72
CA ASP A 343 12.14 -19.07 24.17
C ASP A 343 12.15 -19.02 25.70
N LEU A 344 12.25 -20.17 26.35
CA LEU A 344 12.20 -20.31 27.82
C LEU A 344 13.48 -19.83 28.52
N SER A 345 14.58 -19.64 27.76
CA SER A 345 15.80 -19.03 28.29
C SER A 345 15.64 -17.51 28.52
N LEU A 346 14.66 -16.90 27.87
CA LEU A 346 14.31 -15.51 28.13
C LEU A 346 13.56 -15.40 29.46
N PRO A 347 13.80 -14.33 30.27
CA PRO A 347 13.12 -14.15 31.52
C PRO A 347 11.61 -14.26 31.34
N ALA A 348 10.96 -15.06 32.22
CA ALA A 348 9.51 -15.15 32.24
C ALA A 348 8.88 -13.74 32.39
N PRO A 349 7.67 -13.51 31.86
CA PRO A 349 7.00 -12.23 32.03
C PRO A 349 6.94 -11.87 33.53
N GLY A 350 7.46 -10.73 33.92
CA GLY A 350 7.60 -10.29 35.32
C GLY A 350 9.03 -9.94 35.72
N ALA A 351 10.06 -10.42 35.03
CA ALA A 351 11.46 -10.15 35.32
C ALA A 351 12.05 -8.96 34.52
N GLY A 352 11.27 -7.94 34.22
CA GLY A 352 11.84 -6.62 33.98
C GLY A 352 12.08 -6.15 32.55
N THR A 353 11.91 -6.95 31.49
CA THR A 353 12.09 -6.43 30.11
C THR A 353 10.81 -6.51 29.27
N PRO A 354 10.47 -5.45 28.50
CA PRO A 354 9.32 -5.43 27.59
C PRO A 354 9.36 -6.54 26.53
N ASP A 355 10.56 -6.96 26.10
CA ASP A 355 10.75 -7.96 25.05
C ASP A 355 10.38 -9.39 25.49
N ALA A 356 10.61 -9.79 26.72
CA ALA A 356 10.24 -11.11 27.21
C ALA A 356 8.74 -11.39 27.08
N ARG A 357 7.89 -10.38 27.31
CA ARG A 357 6.43 -10.47 27.17
C ARG A 357 5.96 -10.67 25.75
N ARG A 358 6.64 -10.06 24.79
CA ARG A 358 6.33 -10.16 23.37
C ARG A 358 6.36 -11.60 22.89
N HIS A 359 7.41 -12.34 23.22
CA HIS A 359 7.55 -13.74 22.80
C HIS A 359 6.42 -14.63 23.32
N TRP A 360 5.98 -14.41 24.56
CA TRP A 360 4.93 -15.22 25.18
C TRP A 360 3.53 -14.88 24.64
N GLY A 361 3.21 -13.60 24.52
CA GLY A 361 1.89 -13.15 24.11
C GLY A 361 1.55 -13.44 22.65
N PHE A 362 2.55 -13.49 21.77
CA PHE A 362 2.38 -13.78 20.35
C PHE A 362 2.59 -15.26 19.98
N ALA A 363 3.06 -16.09 20.90
CA ALA A 363 3.36 -17.49 20.64
C ALA A 363 2.10 -18.29 20.29
N LEU A 364 2.21 -19.19 19.30
CA LEU A 364 1.15 -20.11 18.90
C LEU A 364 1.10 -21.35 19.81
N ILE A 365 2.22 -21.71 20.37
CA ILE A 365 2.41 -22.86 21.29
C ILE A 365 2.77 -22.29 22.65
N GLY A 366 2.15 -22.83 23.71
CA GLY A 366 2.45 -22.45 25.08
C GLY A 366 3.83 -22.94 25.56
N PRO A 367 4.28 -22.48 26.72
CA PRO A 367 5.55 -22.91 27.32
C PRO A 367 5.55 -24.40 27.71
N ASP A 368 4.38 -25.00 27.83
CA ASP A 368 4.13 -26.43 28.10
C ASP A 368 4.14 -27.28 26.81
N GLY A 369 4.40 -26.68 25.64
CA GLY A 369 4.35 -27.34 24.33
C GLY A 369 2.93 -27.57 23.80
N VAL A 370 1.89 -27.05 24.48
CA VAL A 370 0.49 -27.21 24.07
C VAL A 370 0.08 -26.11 23.09
N PRO A 371 -0.61 -26.47 21.98
CA PRO A 371 -1.18 -25.47 21.07
C PRO A 371 -2.16 -24.52 21.77
N ARG A 372 -2.06 -23.23 21.47
CA ARG A 372 -3.00 -22.21 21.95
C ARG A 372 -4.17 -22.08 20.95
N PRO A 373 -5.30 -21.46 21.33
CA PRO A 373 -6.47 -21.30 20.46
C PRO A 373 -6.16 -20.68 19.11
N VAL A 374 -5.20 -19.76 19.02
CA VAL A 374 -4.76 -19.15 17.76
C VAL A 374 -4.13 -20.16 16.81
N TYR A 375 -3.38 -21.15 17.30
CA TYR A 375 -2.83 -22.21 16.46
C TYR A 375 -3.95 -23.05 15.82
N ASP A 376 -4.92 -23.48 16.62
CA ASP A 376 -6.04 -24.31 16.14
C ASP A 376 -6.91 -23.53 15.12
N ALA A 377 -7.14 -22.24 15.36
CA ALA A 377 -7.88 -21.37 14.46
C ALA A 377 -7.17 -21.23 13.10
N VAL A 378 -5.84 -21.00 13.09
CA VAL A 378 -5.02 -20.89 11.89
C VAL A 378 -4.96 -22.23 11.16
N ALA A 379 -4.77 -23.35 11.86
CA ALA A 379 -4.77 -24.68 11.26
C ALA A 379 -6.16 -25.03 10.67
N GLY A 380 -7.24 -24.60 11.31
CA GLY A 380 -8.60 -24.70 10.77
C GLY A 380 -8.76 -23.91 9.47
N TRP A 381 -8.28 -22.68 9.47
CA TRP A 381 -8.27 -21.81 8.27
C TRP A 381 -7.44 -22.40 7.12
N ALA A 382 -6.31 -23.03 7.41
CA ALA A 382 -5.45 -23.65 6.41
C ALA A 382 -6.09 -24.86 5.69
N ARG A 383 -7.09 -25.51 6.30
CA ARG A 383 -7.84 -26.64 5.73
C ARG A 383 -8.97 -26.24 4.79
N ARG A 384 -9.15 -24.94 4.49
CA ARG A 384 -10.16 -24.48 3.53
C ARG A 384 -9.96 -25.13 2.16
N PRO A 385 -11.03 -25.21 1.30
CA PRO A 385 -10.88 -25.69 -0.06
C PRO A 385 -9.79 -24.95 -0.81
N ALA A 386 -8.94 -25.68 -1.52
CA ALA A 386 -7.88 -25.10 -2.32
C ALA A 386 -8.48 -24.38 -3.53
N ALA A 387 -8.14 -23.10 -3.70
CA ALA A 387 -8.56 -22.28 -4.81
C ALA A 387 -7.56 -21.14 -5.03
N ASN A 388 -7.50 -20.63 -6.25
CA ASN A 388 -6.72 -19.45 -6.56
C ASN A 388 -7.38 -18.22 -5.94
N ASP A 389 -6.68 -17.58 -5.03
CA ASP A 389 -7.11 -16.35 -4.37
C ASP A 389 -6.90 -15.13 -5.30
N PRO A 390 -7.44 -13.94 -4.99
CA PRO A 390 -7.14 -12.72 -5.72
C PRO A 390 -5.64 -12.51 -5.91
N GLY A 391 -5.23 -12.41 -7.18
CA GLY A 391 -3.83 -12.35 -7.58
C GLY A 391 -3.67 -12.77 -9.05
N TYR A 392 -2.43 -12.80 -9.50
CA TYR A 392 -2.03 -13.41 -10.76
C TYR A 392 -1.36 -14.76 -10.48
N TRP A 393 -1.70 -15.77 -11.26
CA TRP A 393 -1.22 -17.15 -11.11
C TRP A 393 -0.72 -17.67 -12.44
N THR A 394 0.47 -18.26 -12.44
CA THR A 394 0.99 -19.00 -13.57
C THR A 394 0.47 -20.43 -13.56
N PRO A 395 0.54 -21.18 -14.66
CA PRO A 395 0.22 -22.61 -14.67
C PRO A 395 1.03 -23.44 -13.65
N ALA A 396 2.22 -22.97 -13.27
CA ALA A 396 3.09 -23.66 -12.31
C ALA A 396 2.75 -23.34 -10.84
N SER A 397 2.31 -22.09 -10.56
CA SER A 397 1.99 -21.63 -9.20
C SER A 397 0.52 -21.76 -8.86
N GLY A 398 -0.36 -21.73 -9.86
CA GLY A 398 -1.80 -21.78 -9.69
C GLY A 398 -2.36 -23.18 -9.44
N ILE A 399 -3.53 -23.20 -8.81
CA ILE A 399 -4.29 -24.44 -8.58
C ILE A 399 -5.16 -24.71 -9.77
N ALA A 400 -4.92 -25.83 -10.48
CA ALA A 400 -5.70 -26.24 -11.64
C ALA A 400 -5.67 -27.74 -11.84
N GLU A 401 -6.74 -28.27 -12.43
CA GLU A 401 -6.83 -29.66 -12.88
C GLU A 401 -6.69 -29.69 -14.40
N TRP A 402 -5.74 -30.45 -14.90
CA TRP A 402 -5.36 -30.52 -16.31
C TRP A 402 -5.81 -31.83 -16.94
N GLU A 403 -6.60 -31.75 -18.01
CA GLU A 403 -7.02 -32.91 -18.79
C GLU A 403 -6.54 -32.78 -20.23
N GLY A 404 -6.02 -33.86 -20.84
CA GLY A 404 -5.67 -33.94 -22.26
C GLY A 404 -4.21 -33.61 -22.58
N GLY A 405 -3.25 -33.90 -21.73
CA GLY A 405 -1.83 -33.86 -22.11
C GLY A 405 -1.30 -32.46 -22.44
N TRP A 406 -1.66 -31.47 -21.63
CA TRP A 406 -1.07 -30.13 -21.69
C TRP A 406 0.45 -30.20 -21.39
N GLU A 407 1.22 -29.43 -22.13
CA GLU A 407 2.63 -29.16 -21.82
C GLU A 407 2.75 -27.92 -20.96
N LEU A 408 3.49 -28.00 -19.84
CA LEU A 408 3.71 -26.90 -18.92
C LEU A 408 5.16 -26.45 -18.96
N SER A 409 5.41 -25.14 -19.02
CA SER A 409 6.74 -24.52 -18.97
C SER A 409 6.68 -23.17 -18.24
N GLU A 410 7.83 -22.51 -18.11
CA GLU A 410 7.93 -21.13 -17.63
C GLU A 410 7.18 -20.13 -18.55
N LEU A 411 6.96 -20.49 -19.81
CA LEU A 411 6.21 -19.68 -20.76
C LEU A 411 4.70 -19.77 -20.56
N GLY A 412 4.22 -20.78 -19.87
CA GLY A 412 2.80 -21.04 -19.65
C GLY A 412 2.39 -22.48 -19.91
N ALA A 413 1.17 -22.67 -20.40
CA ALA A 413 0.63 -23.97 -20.80
C ALA A 413 0.30 -23.99 -22.28
N ASP A 414 0.69 -25.06 -22.98
CA ASP A 414 0.36 -25.31 -24.39
C ASP A 414 -0.48 -26.57 -24.56
N PRO A 415 -1.63 -26.51 -25.26
CA PRO A 415 -2.38 -27.70 -25.61
C PRO A 415 -1.69 -28.43 -26.77
N GLY A 416 -1.73 -29.75 -26.80
CA GLY A 416 -1.18 -30.54 -27.90
C GLY A 416 -1.86 -30.25 -29.25
N GLN A 417 -1.26 -30.76 -30.33
CA GLN A 417 -1.68 -30.45 -31.69
C GLN A 417 -3.04 -31.05 -32.08
N GLU A 418 -3.42 -32.18 -31.51
CA GLU A 418 -4.66 -32.89 -31.83
C GLU A 418 -5.43 -33.25 -30.55
N GLY A 419 -6.73 -33.08 -30.54
CA GLY A 419 -7.62 -33.44 -29.44
C GLY A 419 -8.29 -32.23 -28.77
N THR A 420 -8.95 -32.52 -27.67
CA THR A 420 -9.58 -31.52 -26.81
C THR A 420 -8.85 -31.50 -25.47
N TYR A 421 -8.47 -30.33 -25.06
CA TYR A 421 -7.70 -30.08 -23.84
C TYR A 421 -8.50 -29.23 -22.90
N THR A 422 -8.62 -29.66 -21.65
CA THR A 422 -9.41 -28.94 -20.65
C THR A 422 -8.54 -28.57 -19.46
N VAL A 423 -8.71 -27.38 -18.95
CA VAL A 423 -8.18 -26.99 -17.63
C VAL A 423 -9.31 -26.45 -16.76
N THR A 424 -9.44 -27.01 -15.57
CA THR A 424 -10.41 -26.62 -14.56
C THR A 424 -9.71 -25.84 -13.46
N ILE A 425 -10.09 -24.58 -13.27
CA ILE A 425 -9.44 -23.60 -12.40
C ILE A 425 -10.41 -23.19 -11.29
N PRO A 426 -10.28 -23.72 -10.06
CA PRO A 426 -11.03 -23.23 -8.92
C PRO A 426 -10.46 -21.88 -8.46
N PHE A 427 -11.31 -20.88 -8.24
CA PHE A 427 -10.88 -19.56 -7.77
C PHE A 427 -11.87 -18.97 -6.75
N TRP A 428 -11.37 -18.13 -5.89
CA TRP A 428 -12.17 -17.34 -4.96
C TRP A 428 -12.10 -15.86 -5.32
N GLY A 429 -13.20 -15.25 -5.71
CA GLY A 429 -13.18 -13.84 -6.12
C GLY A 429 -14.51 -13.35 -6.67
N THR A 430 -14.50 -12.24 -7.38
CA THR A 430 -15.66 -11.63 -8.06
C THR A 430 -15.44 -11.47 -9.55
N ASP A 431 -14.19 -11.46 -9.99
CA ASP A 431 -13.84 -11.29 -11.40
C ASP A 431 -12.69 -12.26 -11.73
N PHE A 432 -12.71 -12.80 -12.95
CA PHE A 432 -11.72 -13.74 -13.45
C PHE A 432 -11.28 -13.35 -14.85
N GLY A 433 -9.98 -13.46 -15.13
CA GLY A 433 -9.40 -13.20 -16.42
C GLY A 433 -8.33 -14.22 -16.80
N LEU A 434 -8.16 -14.48 -18.09
CA LEU A 434 -7.08 -15.28 -18.62
C LEU A 434 -5.98 -14.39 -19.18
N ARG A 435 -4.74 -14.68 -18.81
CA ARG A 435 -3.58 -14.12 -19.47
C ARG A 435 -3.23 -14.98 -20.67
N ALA A 436 -3.48 -14.45 -21.85
CA ALA A 436 -3.32 -15.18 -23.09
C ALA A 436 -2.20 -14.58 -23.95
N ARG A 437 -1.37 -15.48 -24.51
CA ARG A 437 -0.42 -15.11 -25.56
C ARG A 437 -1.12 -15.22 -26.90
N ARG A 438 -1.24 -14.07 -27.57
CA ARG A 438 -1.85 -13.92 -28.89
C ARG A 438 -0.81 -13.74 -29.97
N GLY A 439 -1.14 -14.10 -31.21
CA GLY A 439 -0.22 -13.94 -32.32
C GLY A 439 -0.89 -14.10 -33.69
N ASN A 440 -0.09 -14.41 -34.70
CA ASN A 440 -0.56 -14.70 -36.03
C ASN A 440 -0.97 -16.16 -36.22
N TYR A 441 -1.91 -16.63 -35.39
CA TYR A 441 -2.48 -17.97 -35.50
C TYR A 441 -3.95 -17.98 -35.12
N ARG A 442 -4.73 -18.87 -35.70
CA ARG A 442 -6.17 -18.95 -35.47
C ARG A 442 -6.47 -20.05 -34.45
N ALA A 443 -6.72 -19.66 -33.20
CA ALA A 443 -7.14 -20.56 -32.14
C ALA A 443 -8.12 -19.86 -31.19
N TYR A 444 -8.87 -20.66 -30.42
CA TYR A 444 -9.87 -20.18 -29.47
C TYR A 444 -9.81 -20.98 -28.19
N PHE A 445 -10.05 -20.30 -27.07
CA PHE A 445 -10.43 -20.95 -25.84
C PHE A 445 -11.93 -20.77 -25.62
N TYR A 446 -12.65 -21.86 -25.37
CA TYR A 446 -14.02 -21.81 -24.92
C TYR A 446 -14.04 -21.82 -23.40
N VAL A 447 -14.81 -20.92 -22.80
CA VAL A 447 -14.75 -20.74 -21.35
C VAL A 447 -16.14 -20.73 -20.73
N THR A 448 -16.29 -21.54 -19.68
CA THR A 448 -17.46 -21.51 -18.81
C THR A 448 -17.02 -21.16 -17.38
N VAL A 449 -17.92 -20.53 -16.63
CA VAL A 449 -17.76 -20.27 -15.20
C VAL A 449 -19.00 -20.78 -14.50
N ASP A 450 -18.83 -21.65 -13.51
CA ASP A 450 -19.90 -22.35 -12.78
C ASP A 450 -20.89 -23.06 -13.75
N GLY A 451 -20.33 -23.69 -14.78
CA GLY A 451 -21.11 -24.43 -15.79
C GLY A 451 -21.89 -23.54 -16.78
N LYS A 452 -21.77 -22.21 -16.69
CA LYS A 452 -22.41 -21.25 -17.60
C LYS A 452 -21.39 -20.60 -18.52
N PRO A 453 -21.75 -20.23 -19.77
CA PRO A 453 -20.86 -19.45 -20.63
C PRO A 453 -20.38 -18.19 -19.95
N ALA A 454 -19.08 -17.93 -19.97
CA ALA A 454 -18.45 -16.79 -19.32
C ALA A 454 -19.13 -15.46 -19.71
N ASN A 455 -19.40 -14.60 -18.70
CA ASN A 455 -20.31 -13.45 -18.87
C ASN A 455 -19.64 -12.19 -19.48
N ALA A 456 -18.32 -12.17 -19.57
CA ALA A 456 -17.57 -11.02 -20.12
C ALA A 456 -16.97 -11.30 -21.51
N LEU A 457 -17.24 -12.49 -22.09
CA LEU A 457 -16.73 -12.90 -23.39
C LEU A 457 -17.81 -12.83 -24.49
N PRO A 458 -17.42 -12.66 -25.76
CA PRO A 458 -18.31 -12.84 -26.90
C PRO A 458 -18.79 -14.29 -26.97
N ARG A 459 -19.93 -14.51 -27.65
CA ARG A 459 -20.52 -15.83 -27.86
C ARG A 459 -20.55 -16.18 -29.33
N ASP A 460 -20.33 -17.45 -29.64
CA ASP A 460 -20.52 -18.01 -30.97
C ASP A 460 -22.01 -18.29 -31.28
N GLU A 461 -22.31 -18.76 -32.49
CA GLU A 461 -23.69 -19.08 -32.91
C GLU A 461 -24.36 -20.18 -32.06
N SER A 462 -23.55 -21.03 -31.41
CA SER A 462 -24.05 -22.07 -30.48
C SER A 462 -24.21 -21.56 -29.04
N GLY A 463 -23.87 -20.30 -28.77
CA GLY A 463 -23.95 -19.66 -27.45
C GLY A 463 -22.72 -19.91 -26.55
N ARG A 464 -21.67 -20.56 -27.04
CA ARG A 464 -20.42 -20.79 -26.27
C ARG A 464 -19.64 -19.49 -26.17
N ALA A 465 -19.16 -19.17 -24.97
CA ALA A 465 -18.28 -18.02 -24.74
C ALA A 465 -16.85 -18.37 -25.14
N TYR A 466 -16.17 -17.48 -25.87
CA TYR A 466 -14.83 -17.77 -26.39
C TYR A 466 -13.86 -16.61 -26.30
N VAL A 467 -12.56 -16.94 -26.19
CA VAL A 467 -11.42 -16.03 -26.30
C VAL A 467 -10.78 -16.25 -27.66
N VAL A 468 -10.52 -15.15 -28.38
CA VAL A 468 -9.77 -15.20 -29.65
C VAL A 468 -8.28 -15.08 -29.35
N LEU A 469 -7.48 -16.02 -29.86
CA LEU A 469 -6.03 -16.03 -29.68
C LEU A 469 -5.26 -15.38 -30.84
N THR A 470 -5.96 -15.03 -31.92
CA THR A 470 -5.39 -14.20 -32.97
C THR A 470 -5.28 -12.75 -32.49
N SER A 471 -4.10 -12.13 -32.58
CA SER A 471 -3.96 -10.71 -32.23
C SER A 471 -4.54 -9.81 -33.33
N PRO A 472 -5.09 -8.64 -32.99
CA PRO A 472 -5.72 -7.74 -33.97
C PRO A 472 -4.77 -7.23 -35.04
N ASP A 473 -3.49 -7.10 -34.73
CA ASP A 473 -2.41 -6.63 -35.59
C ASP A 473 -1.48 -7.74 -36.11
N TYR A 474 -1.83 -9.01 -35.77
CA TYR A 474 -1.02 -10.21 -36.03
C TYR A 474 0.36 -10.22 -35.36
N GLN A 475 0.65 -9.28 -34.47
CA GLN A 475 1.90 -9.27 -33.73
C GLN A 475 1.78 -10.09 -32.44
N PRO A 476 2.86 -10.74 -32.00
CA PRO A 476 2.88 -11.42 -30.71
C PRO A 476 2.59 -10.43 -29.58
N GLN A 477 1.63 -10.77 -28.72
CA GLN A 477 1.29 -9.98 -27.55
C GLN A 477 0.80 -10.87 -26.41
N GLU A 478 1.08 -10.47 -25.19
CA GLU A 478 0.55 -11.09 -23.99
C GLU A 478 -0.42 -10.14 -23.30
N VAL A 479 -1.67 -10.57 -23.12
CA VAL A 479 -2.75 -9.70 -22.64
C VAL A 479 -3.63 -10.42 -21.62
N THR A 480 -4.07 -9.70 -20.60
CA THR A 480 -5.07 -10.18 -19.65
C THR A 480 -6.47 -9.90 -20.20
N ILE A 481 -7.23 -10.94 -20.46
CA ILE A 481 -8.57 -10.88 -21.03
C ILE A 481 -9.59 -11.14 -19.94
N PRO A 482 -10.47 -10.19 -19.64
CA PRO A 482 -11.57 -10.43 -18.70
C PRO A 482 -12.52 -11.53 -19.22
N VAL A 483 -12.72 -12.54 -18.40
CA VAL A 483 -13.57 -13.72 -18.71
C VAL A 483 -14.90 -13.65 -17.95
N ALA A 484 -14.84 -13.32 -16.66
CA ALA A 484 -16.03 -13.12 -15.85
C ALA A 484 -15.90 -11.86 -15.01
N ARG A 485 -17.03 -11.17 -14.79
CA ARG A 485 -17.11 -9.96 -13.99
C ARG A 485 -18.35 -9.93 -13.12
N GLY A 486 -18.24 -9.36 -11.92
CA GLY A 486 -19.37 -9.12 -11.04
C GLY A 486 -20.03 -10.40 -10.56
N LEU A 487 -19.27 -11.47 -10.37
CA LEU A 487 -19.74 -12.67 -9.68
C LEU A 487 -19.98 -12.35 -8.20
N PRO A 488 -20.86 -13.07 -7.52
CA PRO A 488 -20.96 -13.00 -6.07
C PRO A 488 -19.61 -13.32 -5.43
N PRO A 489 -19.20 -12.65 -4.33
CA PRO A 489 -17.97 -13.03 -3.62
C PRO A 489 -18.04 -14.49 -3.15
N GLY A 490 -17.14 -15.34 -3.60
CA GLY A 490 -17.18 -16.75 -3.26
C GLY A 490 -16.24 -17.63 -4.08
N LEU A 491 -16.39 -18.94 -3.86
CA LEU A 491 -15.68 -19.97 -4.62
C LEU A 491 -16.42 -20.20 -5.94
N HIS A 492 -15.67 -20.15 -7.03
CA HIS A 492 -16.13 -20.38 -8.40
C HIS A 492 -15.20 -21.35 -9.12
N THR A 493 -15.66 -21.87 -10.24
CA THR A 493 -14.87 -22.76 -11.09
C THR A 493 -14.91 -22.28 -12.55
N ALA A 494 -13.76 -21.92 -13.09
CA ALA A 494 -13.61 -21.65 -14.52
C ALA A 494 -13.13 -22.92 -15.24
N VAL A 495 -13.76 -23.26 -16.35
CA VAL A 495 -13.33 -24.36 -17.22
C VAL A 495 -12.96 -23.78 -18.58
N VAL A 496 -11.71 -23.99 -18.98
CA VAL A 496 -11.15 -23.54 -20.25
C VAL A 496 -10.91 -24.74 -21.14
N VAL A 497 -11.51 -24.72 -22.32
CA VAL A 497 -11.38 -25.78 -23.32
C VAL A 497 -10.63 -25.28 -24.55
N ALA A 498 -9.54 -25.92 -24.88
CA ALA A 498 -8.78 -25.72 -26.13
C ALA A 498 -9.02 -26.91 -27.06
N GLU A 499 -9.39 -26.65 -28.31
CA GLU A 499 -9.65 -27.74 -29.28
C GLU A 499 -8.37 -28.26 -29.92
N ARG A 500 -7.31 -27.42 -29.99
CA ARG A 500 -5.96 -27.79 -30.47
C ARG A 500 -4.95 -26.70 -30.12
N GLY A 501 -3.66 -27.04 -30.14
CA GLY A 501 -2.55 -26.12 -29.97
C GLY A 501 -1.62 -26.07 -31.19
N TRP A 502 -0.61 -25.19 -31.11
CA TRP A 502 0.36 -24.92 -32.16
C TRP A 502 1.77 -24.63 -31.65
N ASP A 503 2.11 -25.11 -30.46
CA ASP A 503 3.37 -24.80 -29.79
C ASP A 503 3.57 -23.28 -29.60
N GLN A 504 2.52 -22.62 -29.12
CA GLN A 504 2.49 -21.16 -28.95
C GLN A 504 2.38 -20.72 -27.47
N TRP A 505 2.27 -21.69 -26.56
CA TRP A 505 2.11 -21.42 -25.11
C TRP A 505 1.00 -20.38 -24.82
N PRO A 506 -0.21 -20.61 -25.35
CA PRO A 506 -1.24 -19.58 -25.41
C PRO A 506 -1.84 -19.20 -24.06
N LEU A 507 -1.77 -20.07 -23.06
CA LEU A 507 -2.23 -19.82 -21.71
C LEU A 507 -1.04 -19.47 -20.81
N ALA A 508 -0.73 -18.17 -20.69
CA ALA A 508 0.36 -17.71 -19.82
C ALA A 508 -0.01 -17.71 -18.35
N GLY A 509 -1.30 -17.66 -18.02
CA GLY A 509 -1.80 -17.68 -16.64
C GLY A 509 -3.23 -17.18 -16.50
N TRP A 510 -3.62 -16.86 -15.29
CA TRP A 510 -4.92 -16.27 -14.97
C TRP A 510 -4.84 -15.29 -13.81
N SER A 511 -5.76 -14.31 -13.84
CA SER A 511 -5.90 -13.31 -12.78
C SER A 511 -7.26 -13.43 -12.11
N VAL A 512 -7.26 -13.38 -10.80
CA VAL A 512 -8.46 -13.35 -9.97
C VAL A 512 -8.51 -12.01 -9.26
N SER A 513 -9.67 -11.35 -9.21
CA SER A 513 -9.83 -10.15 -8.39
C SER A 513 -11.04 -10.22 -7.47
N TYR A 514 -10.95 -9.46 -6.39
CA TYR A 514 -12.04 -9.20 -5.49
C TYR A 514 -12.47 -7.75 -5.60
N ARG A 515 -13.75 -7.53 -5.81
CA ARG A 515 -14.36 -6.21 -5.81
C ARG A 515 -15.38 -6.14 -4.68
N PRO A 516 -15.23 -5.23 -3.73
CA PRO A 516 -16.27 -4.98 -2.73
C PRO A 516 -17.58 -4.58 -3.38
N ASP A 517 -18.71 -4.87 -2.72
CA ASP A 517 -20.01 -4.42 -3.18
C ASP A 517 -20.15 -2.89 -3.04
N ASP A 518 -20.09 -2.20 -4.17
CA ASP A 518 -20.23 -0.74 -4.26
C ASP A 518 -21.71 -0.28 -4.29
N CYS A 519 -22.70 -1.19 -4.34
CA CYS A 519 -24.10 -0.81 -4.47
C CYS A 519 -24.58 0.09 -3.33
N PRO A 520 -24.29 -0.18 -2.04
CA PRO A 520 -24.69 0.71 -0.95
C PRO A 520 -24.07 2.10 -1.06
N TYR A 521 -22.79 2.16 -1.44
CA TYR A 521 -22.06 3.42 -1.66
C TYR A 521 -22.68 4.24 -2.79
N ARG A 522 -22.93 3.63 -3.95
CA ARG A 522 -23.55 4.29 -5.12
C ARG A 522 -24.96 4.76 -4.81
N ALA A 523 -25.75 3.97 -4.08
CA ALA A 523 -27.11 4.35 -3.66
C ALA A 523 -27.09 5.55 -2.70
N ALA A 524 -26.20 5.55 -1.70
CA ALA A 524 -26.04 6.66 -0.77
C ALA A 524 -25.60 7.95 -1.50
N LEU A 525 -24.59 7.85 -2.36
CA LEU A 525 -24.10 8.99 -3.13
C LEU A 525 -25.15 9.52 -4.11
N GLY A 526 -25.89 8.62 -4.80
CA GLY A 526 -26.99 9.00 -5.68
C GLY A 526 -28.13 9.71 -4.94
N GLY A 527 -28.52 9.22 -3.78
CA GLY A 527 -29.51 9.87 -2.92
C GLY A 527 -29.10 11.26 -2.44
N LEU A 528 -27.84 11.41 -2.00
CA LEU A 528 -27.28 12.70 -1.58
C LEU A 528 -27.17 13.68 -2.76
N ALA A 529 -26.76 13.21 -3.93
CA ALA A 529 -26.72 14.02 -5.14
C ALA A 529 -28.13 14.50 -5.55
N ALA A 530 -29.13 13.65 -5.51
CA ALA A 530 -30.53 14.03 -5.77
C ALA A 530 -31.04 15.07 -4.77
N LEU A 531 -30.72 14.89 -3.48
CA LEU A 531 -31.05 15.87 -2.43
C LEU A 531 -30.37 17.22 -2.68
N ALA A 532 -29.09 17.23 -3.02
CA ALA A 532 -28.33 18.44 -3.33
C ALA A 532 -28.92 19.17 -4.56
N LEU A 533 -29.25 18.43 -5.62
CA LEU A 533 -29.87 19.00 -6.82
C LEU A 533 -31.29 19.58 -6.52
N ALA A 534 -32.10 18.88 -5.74
CA ALA A 534 -33.40 19.36 -5.32
C ALA A 534 -33.29 20.63 -4.46
N ALA A 535 -32.34 20.66 -3.52
CA ALA A 535 -32.07 21.86 -2.69
C ALA A 535 -31.58 23.04 -3.56
N LEU A 536 -30.69 22.80 -4.52
CA LEU A 536 -30.20 23.81 -5.46
C LEU A 536 -31.31 24.36 -6.35
N ALA A 537 -32.15 23.49 -6.91
CA ALA A 537 -33.33 23.91 -7.68
C ALA A 537 -34.30 24.76 -6.82
N GLY A 538 -34.56 24.32 -5.59
CA GLY A 538 -35.34 25.07 -4.61
C GLY A 538 -34.73 26.43 -4.30
N LEU A 539 -33.42 26.53 -4.11
CA LEU A 539 -32.70 27.78 -3.90
C LEU A 539 -32.87 28.76 -5.08
N ILE A 540 -32.74 28.25 -6.32
CA ILE A 540 -32.95 29.05 -7.53
C ILE A 540 -34.39 29.55 -7.59
N LEU A 541 -35.38 28.70 -7.35
CA LEU A 541 -36.79 29.06 -7.40
C LEU A 541 -37.20 30.07 -6.31
N VAL A 542 -36.74 29.84 -5.06
CA VAL A 542 -37.00 30.74 -3.94
C VAL A 542 -36.22 32.05 -4.11
N GLY A 543 -34.94 31.96 -4.49
CA GLY A 543 -34.03 33.08 -4.71
C GLY A 543 -34.53 34.06 -5.77
N ARG A 544 -35.09 33.55 -6.91
CA ARG A 544 -35.71 34.36 -7.95
C ARG A 544 -36.94 35.16 -7.45
N ARG A 545 -37.59 34.68 -6.37
CA ARG A 545 -38.79 35.32 -5.78
C ARG A 545 -38.47 36.19 -4.57
N MET A 546 -37.20 36.35 -4.21
CA MET A 546 -36.74 37.18 -3.09
C MET A 546 -36.38 38.60 -3.55
N ASP A 547 -36.70 39.58 -2.73
CA ASP A 547 -36.23 40.96 -2.90
C ASP A 547 -34.88 41.12 -2.17
N TRP A 548 -33.82 40.82 -2.90
CA TRP A 548 -32.44 40.85 -2.37
C TRP A 548 -32.00 42.23 -1.91
N GLY A 549 -32.52 43.32 -2.54
CA GLY A 549 -32.21 44.66 -2.13
C GLY A 549 -32.73 45.00 -0.73
N ARG A 550 -33.89 44.44 -0.34
CA ARG A 550 -34.43 44.62 1.03
C ARG A 550 -33.71 43.70 2.03
N VAL A 551 -33.36 42.50 1.62
CA VAL A 551 -32.58 41.57 2.49
C VAL A 551 -31.24 42.21 2.82
N GLY A 552 -30.55 42.77 1.83
CA GLY A 552 -29.27 43.44 2.01
C GLY A 552 -29.40 44.67 2.94
N ARG A 553 -30.42 45.52 2.74
CA ARG A 553 -30.65 46.66 3.63
C ARG A 553 -30.95 46.24 5.08
N ALA A 554 -31.78 45.23 5.29
CA ALA A 554 -32.07 44.71 6.63
C ALA A 554 -30.85 44.11 7.31
N ALA A 555 -29.99 43.42 6.54
CA ALA A 555 -28.74 42.88 7.04
C ALA A 555 -27.74 43.98 7.43
N MET A 556 -27.62 45.02 6.60
CA MET A 556 -26.78 46.19 6.89
C MET A 556 -27.27 46.97 8.11
N GLU A 557 -28.58 47.15 8.24
CA GLU A 557 -29.16 47.78 9.44
C GLU A 557 -28.94 46.93 10.70
N ALA A 558 -29.05 45.62 10.61
CA ALA A 558 -28.75 44.73 11.72
C ALA A 558 -27.26 44.77 12.07
N TRP A 559 -26.39 44.78 11.07
CA TRP A 559 -24.92 44.87 11.23
C TRP A 559 -24.52 46.19 11.90
N SER A 560 -25.08 47.32 11.42
CA SER A 560 -24.77 48.64 11.98
C SER A 560 -25.26 48.85 13.42
N ARG A 561 -26.19 48.03 13.91
CA ARG A 561 -26.67 48.07 15.33
C ARG A 561 -25.73 47.29 16.27
N LEU A 562 -24.81 46.48 15.75
CA LEU A 562 -23.84 45.75 16.54
C LEU A 562 -22.69 46.69 16.93
N SER A 563 -22.13 46.51 18.14
CA SER A 563 -20.94 47.26 18.53
C SER A 563 -19.74 46.81 17.65
N GLU A 564 -18.78 47.72 17.44
CA GLU A 564 -17.59 47.42 16.63
C GLU A 564 -16.87 46.16 17.09
N GLY A 565 -16.75 45.91 18.41
CA GLY A 565 -16.15 44.72 18.95
C GLY A 565 -16.87 43.43 18.56
N VAL A 566 -18.22 43.46 18.51
CA VAL A 566 -19.02 42.31 18.07
C VAL A 566 -18.90 42.11 16.56
N GLN A 567 -18.86 43.19 15.77
CA GLN A 567 -18.63 43.10 14.32
C GLN A 567 -17.26 42.46 14.02
N TRP A 568 -16.22 42.87 14.72
CA TRP A 568 -14.88 42.27 14.62
C TRP A 568 -14.88 40.81 15.06
N ALA A 569 -15.53 40.45 16.16
CA ALA A 569 -15.62 39.08 16.63
C ALA A 569 -16.33 38.17 15.61
N ILE A 570 -17.46 38.59 15.05
CA ILE A 570 -18.19 37.85 14.02
C ILE A 570 -17.34 37.69 12.77
N THR A 571 -16.63 38.73 12.35
CA THR A 571 -15.77 38.72 11.17
C THR A 571 -14.61 37.74 11.37
N LEU A 572 -13.95 37.75 12.54
CA LEU A 572 -12.86 36.82 12.88
C LEU A 572 -13.35 35.37 12.94
N ILE A 573 -14.51 35.14 13.58
CA ILE A 573 -15.09 33.79 13.64
C ILE A 573 -15.48 33.30 12.24
N ALA A 574 -16.14 34.12 11.44
CA ALA A 574 -16.53 33.75 10.07
C ALA A 574 -15.30 33.50 9.19
N THR A 575 -14.26 34.34 9.32
CA THR A 575 -12.98 34.14 8.61
C THR A 575 -12.31 32.87 9.06
N GLY A 576 -12.26 32.60 10.37
CA GLY A 576 -11.69 31.36 10.93
C GLY A 576 -12.43 30.10 10.45
N LEU A 577 -13.77 30.14 10.41
CA LEU A 577 -14.59 29.05 9.90
C LEU A 577 -14.40 28.83 8.40
N LEU A 578 -14.34 29.89 7.60
CA LEU A 578 -14.05 29.83 6.18
C LEU A 578 -12.64 29.25 5.94
N TRP A 579 -11.69 29.68 6.75
CA TRP A 579 -10.31 29.25 6.69
C TRP A 579 -10.14 27.76 7.05
N THR A 580 -10.76 27.34 8.16
CA THR A 580 -10.77 25.93 8.59
C THR A 580 -11.49 25.05 7.57
N GLY A 581 -12.61 25.52 7.03
CA GLY A 581 -13.35 24.81 5.98
C GLY A 581 -12.55 24.67 4.69
N ALA A 582 -11.87 25.74 4.25
CA ALA A 582 -11.00 25.70 3.08
C ALA A 582 -9.80 24.77 3.31
N TRP A 583 -9.20 24.79 4.50
CA TRP A 583 -8.10 23.89 4.85
C TRP A 583 -8.54 22.42 4.91
N MET A 584 -9.69 22.13 5.52
CA MET A 584 -10.23 20.76 5.62
C MET A 584 -10.67 20.18 4.26
N THR A 585 -11.14 21.02 3.33
CA THR A 585 -11.67 20.55 2.03
C THR A 585 -10.66 20.62 0.89
N TRP A 586 -9.73 21.56 0.92
CA TRP A 586 -8.80 21.86 -0.19
C TRP A 586 -7.33 21.65 0.17
N GLY A 587 -7.00 21.51 1.46
CA GLY A 587 -5.67 21.13 1.94
C GLY A 587 -5.36 19.63 1.76
N THR A 588 -6.30 18.84 1.25
CA THR A 588 -6.12 17.43 0.99
C THR A 588 -5.31 17.19 -0.29
N GLU A 589 -4.55 16.09 -0.32
CA GLU A 589 -3.73 15.68 -1.46
C GLU A 589 -4.49 15.62 -2.79
N THR A 590 -5.79 15.31 -2.74
CA THR A 590 -6.67 15.21 -3.92
C THR A 590 -6.88 16.55 -4.64
N ALA A 591 -7.13 17.64 -3.91
CA ALA A 591 -7.34 18.96 -4.51
C ALA A 591 -6.02 19.57 -5.01
N SER A 592 -4.94 19.41 -4.24
CA SER A 592 -3.59 19.82 -4.67
C SER A 592 -3.11 19.02 -5.87
N GLY A 593 -3.43 17.72 -5.93
CA GLY A 593 -3.15 16.85 -7.06
C GLY A 593 -3.94 17.22 -8.32
N ALA A 594 -5.23 17.54 -8.20
CA ALA A 594 -6.06 18.01 -9.31
C ALA A 594 -5.57 19.35 -9.87
N PHE A 595 -5.21 20.29 -9.00
CA PHE A 595 -4.67 21.59 -9.41
C PHE A 595 -3.31 21.46 -10.08
N ARG A 596 -2.44 20.54 -9.63
CA ARG A 596 -1.16 20.23 -10.26
C ARG A 596 -1.32 19.58 -11.65
N ARG A 597 -2.36 18.76 -11.86
CA ARG A 597 -2.66 18.16 -13.18
C ARG A 597 -3.04 19.18 -14.26
N LEU A 598 -3.50 20.39 -13.87
CA LEU A 598 -3.76 21.48 -14.80
C LEU A 598 -2.47 22.08 -15.41
N GLY A 599 -1.32 21.75 -14.85
CA GLY A 599 -0.03 22.32 -15.25
C GLY A 599 0.10 23.81 -14.89
N ASP A 600 1.26 24.39 -15.19
CA ASP A 600 1.54 25.79 -14.82
C ASP A 600 0.64 26.78 -15.57
N GLY A 601 0.39 26.55 -16.87
CA GLY A 601 -0.47 27.39 -17.69
C GLY A 601 -1.93 27.37 -17.27
N GLY A 602 -2.48 26.15 -17.00
CA GLY A 602 -3.86 26.00 -16.56
C GLY A 602 -4.09 26.56 -15.16
N GLY A 603 -3.17 26.32 -14.23
CA GLY A 603 -3.21 26.87 -12.87
C GLY A 603 -3.16 28.39 -12.86
N MET A 604 -2.27 29.00 -13.66
CA MET A 604 -2.18 30.45 -13.80
C MET A 604 -3.45 31.05 -14.44
N ALA A 605 -4.04 30.37 -15.45
CA ALA A 605 -5.29 30.82 -16.07
C ALA A 605 -6.46 30.86 -15.06
N VAL A 606 -6.60 29.83 -14.22
CA VAL A 606 -7.62 29.80 -13.15
C VAL A 606 -7.37 30.92 -12.14
N THR A 607 -6.11 31.16 -11.75
CA THR A 607 -5.73 32.21 -10.80
C THR A 607 -6.04 33.60 -11.36
N LEU A 608 -5.72 33.85 -12.64
CA LEU A 608 -6.05 35.11 -13.32
C LEU A 608 -7.56 35.30 -13.49
N ALA A 609 -8.30 34.25 -13.81
CA ALA A 609 -9.76 34.30 -13.89
C ALA A 609 -10.38 34.63 -12.54
N ALA A 610 -9.91 34.00 -11.45
CA ALA A 610 -10.34 34.31 -10.08
C ALA A 610 -10.00 35.75 -9.68
N ALA A 611 -8.82 36.24 -9.99
CA ALA A 611 -8.41 37.64 -9.73
C ALA A 611 -9.24 38.64 -10.52
N GLY A 612 -9.49 38.37 -11.80
CA GLY A 612 -10.36 39.21 -12.63
C GLY A 612 -11.82 39.21 -12.13
N LEU A 613 -12.36 38.04 -11.80
CA LEU A 613 -13.69 37.92 -11.25
C LEU A 613 -13.80 38.63 -9.90
N PHE A 614 -12.81 38.52 -9.05
CA PHE A 614 -12.71 39.25 -7.80
C PHE A 614 -12.73 40.78 -8.04
N TYR A 615 -11.95 41.27 -8.99
CA TYR A 615 -11.83 42.72 -9.27
C TYR A 615 -13.08 43.33 -9.90
N TYR A 616 -13.67 42.63 -10.93
CA TYR A 616 -14.77 43.19 -11.73
C TYR A 616 -16.18 42.86 -11.23
N SER A 617 -16.32 41.91 -10.28
CA SER A 617 -17.66 41.51 -9.84
C SER A 617 -18.39 42.62 -9.08
N PRO A 618 -19.62 43.00 -9.50
CA PRO A 618 -20.45 43.95 -8.79
C PRO A 618 -21.21 43.30 -7.63
N TRP A 619 -21.21 41.95 -7.54
CA TRP A 619 -22.01 41.23 -6.55
C TRP A 619 -21.12 40.76 -5.40
N PHE A 620 -21.46 41.18 -4.19
CA PHE A 620 -20.72 40.87 -2.97
C PHE A 620 -20.46 39.37 -2.82
N LEU A 621 -21.48 38.52 -3.03
CA LEU A 621 -21.34 37.08 -2.89
C LEU A 621 -20.33 36.49 -3.88
N LEU A 622 -20.35 36.95 -5.15
CA LEU A 622 -19.43 36.52 -6.19
C LEU A 622 -18.01 37.04 -5.92
N THR A 623 -17.88 38.21 -5.33
CA THR A 623 -16.61 38.77 -4.87
C THR A 623 -15.98 37.89 -3.78
N VAL A 624 -16.78 37.50 -2.77
CA VAL A 624 -16.31 36.61 -1.68
C VAL A 624 -15.90 35.24 -2.22
N LEU A 625 -16.69 34.66 -3.13
CA LEU A 625 -16.37 33.40 -3.75
C LEU A 625 -15.08 33.49 -4.59
N ALA A 626 -14.94 34.52 -5.39
CA ALA A 626 -13.74 34.77 -6.19
C ALA A 626 -12.49 34.99 -5.32
N ALA A 627 -12.64 35.75 -4.21
CA ALA A 627 -11.58 35.92 -3.22
C ALA A 627 -11.14 34.60 -2.60
N LEU A 628 -12.10 33.72 -2.26
CA LEU A 628 -11.80 32.38 -1.72
C LEU A 628 -11.06 31.51 -2.73
N ILE A 629 -11.53 31.46 -3.98
CA ILE A 629 -10.86 30.70 -5.04
C ILE A 629 -9.45 31.25 -5.27
N LEU A 630 -9.30 32.56 -5.37
CA LEU A 630 -8.00 33.21 -5.54
C LEU A 630 -7.06 32.84 -4.38
N PHE A 631 -7.53 32.95 -3.14
CA PHE A 631 -6.75 32.60 -1.95
C PHE A 631 -6.29 31.14 -1.98
N VAL A 632 -7.17 30.19 -2.34
CA VAL A 632 -6.81 28.77 -2.48
C VAL A 632 -5.78 28.56 -3.58
N CYS A 633 -5.90 29.21 -4.72
CA CYS A 633 -4.89 29.14 -5.78
C CYS A 633 -3.51 29.62 -5.30
N LEU A 634 -3.48 30.74 -4.55
CA LEU A 634 -2.25 31.32 -4.00
C LEU A 634 -1.66 30.49 -2.85
N LEU A 635 -2.51 29.81 -2.07
CA LEU A 635 -2.08 28.85 -1.04
C LEU A 635 -1.41 27.62 -1.67
N LEU A 636 -1.99 27.09 -2.76
CA LEU A 636 -1.46 25.93 -3.46
C LEU A 636 -0.19 26.23 -4.26
N ARG A 637 -0.09 27.46 -4.81
CA ARG A 637 1.02 27.91 -5.67
C ARG A 637 1.38 29.38 -5.35
N PRO A 638 2.14 29.65 -4.28
CA PRO A 638 2.53 31.01 -3.90
C PRO A 638 3.37 31.71 -4.96
N GLU A 639 4.06 30.99 -5.84
CA GLU A 639 4.77 31.54 -7.00
C GLU A 639 3.86 32.30 -7.97
N PHE A 640 2.58 31.88 -8.08
CA PHE A 640 1.59 32.61 -8.88
C PHE A 640 1.22 33.96 -8.22
N GLY A 641 1.24 34.01 -6.89
CA GLY A 641 1.06 35.25 -6.15
C GLY A 641 2.15 36.27 -6.43
N LEU A 642 3.40 35.85 -6.41
CA LEU A 642 4.54 36.72 -6.76
C LEU A 642 4.45 37.25 -8.20
N ALA A 643 4.09 36.39 -9.15
CA ALA A 643 3.90 36.79 -10.53
C ALA A 643 2.73 37.80 -10.70
N LEU A 644 1.61 37.58 -9.97
CA LEU A 644 0.48 38.49 -9.95
C LEU A 644 0.81 39.84 -9.31
N ILE A 645 1.56 39.88 -8.20
CA ILE A 645 2.03 41.13 -7.55
C ILE A 645 2.86 41.93 -8.55
N ALA A 646 3.82 41.29 -9.22
CA ALA A 646 4.63 41.94 -10.23
C ALA A 646 3.81 42.50 -11.40
N ALA A 647 2.83 41.74 -11.90
CA ALA A 647 1.94 42.13 -12.98
C ALA A 647 0.97 43.26 -12.58
N LEU A 648 0.53 43.29 -11.33
CA LEU A 648 -0.47 44.28 -10.82
C LEU A 648 0.17 45.53 -10.24
N ALA A 649 1.48 45.56 -10.00
CA ALA A 649 2.20 46.73 -9.50
C ALA A 649 1.94 48.01 -10.32
N PRO A 650 1.91 48.02 -11.65
CA PRO A 650 1.61 49.20 -12.45
C PRO A 650 0.18 49.74 -12.24
N PHE A 651 -0.76 48.90 -11.77
CA PHE A 651 -2.17 49.24 -11.58
C PHE A 651 -2.51 49.64 -10.12
N TYR A 652 -1.50 49.95 -9.31
CA TYR A 652 -1.67 50.39 -7.94
C TYR A 652 -2.66 51.58 -7.78
N THR A 653 -2.75 52.46 -8.77
CA THR A 653 -3.64 53.62 -8.78
C THR A 653 -5.11 53.32 -9.06
N LEU A 654 -5.47 52.06 -9.31
CA LEU A 654 -6.85 51.65 -9.57
C LEU A 654 -7.37 50.79 -8.37
N PRO A 655 -7.72 51.46 -7.24
CA PRO A 655 -8.16 50.73 -6.06
C PRO A 655 -9.59 50.22 -6.24
N ARG A 656 -9.87 49.06 -5.65
CA ARG A 656 -11.22 48.52 -5.52
C ARG A 656 -11.83 48.99 -4.20
N PRO A 657 -13.03 49.59 -4.18
CA PRO A 657 -13.75 49.87 -2.95
C PRO A 657 -14.26 48.56 -2.33
N LEU A 658 -13.83 48.24 -1.13
CA LEU A 658 -14.27 47.13 -0.30
C LEU A 658 -14.66 47.66 1.07
N LEU A 659 -15.94 47.52 1.48
CA LEU A 659 -16.44 47.92 2.80
C LEU A 659 -16.03 49.37 3.20
N ASP A 660 -16.29 50.33 2.32
CA ASP A 660 -15.96 51.75 2.46
C ASP A 660 -14.47 52.13 2.51
N LYS A 661 -13.59 51.19 2.26
CA LYS A 661 -12.15 51.39 2.08
C LYS A 661 -11.71 51.00 0.67
N ALA A 662 -10.73 51.70 0.15
CA ALA A 662 -10.18 51.45 -1.17
C ALA A 662 -8.82 50.70 -1.01
N PHE A 663 -8.74 49.47 -1.56
CA PHE A 663 -7.51 48.66 -1.56
C PHE A 663 -7.05 48.44 -2.99
N SER A 664 -5.77 48.55 -3.24
CA SER A 664 -5.21 48.10 -4.53
C SER A 664 -5.21 46.58 -4.64
N MET A 665 -5.36 46.07 -5.87
CA MET A 665 -5.27 44.62 -6.08
C MET A 665 -3.91 44.06 -5.68
N ALA A 666 -2.83 44.84 -5.86
CA ALA A 666 -1.49 44.45 -5.44
C ALA A 666 -1.40 44.26 -3.91
N GLU A 667 -2.01 45.13 -3.11
CA GLU A 667 -2.07 44.98 -1.64
C GLU A 667 -2.84 43.72 -1.24
N ILE A 668 -3.99 43.48 -1.84
CA ILE A 668 -4.83 42.30 -1.52
C ILE A 668 -4.10 40.98 -1.87
N VAL A 669 -3.53 40.91 -3.07
CA VAL A 669 -2.79 39.73 -3.51
C VAL A 669 -1.51 39.54 -2.66
N THR A 670 -0.84 40.62 -2.27
CA THR A 670 0.34 40.55 -1.37
C THR A 670 -0.04 39.98 -0.02
N LEU A 671 -1.11 40.46 0.59
CA LEU A 671 -1.60 39.95 1.88
C LEU A 671 -2.01 38.47 1.77
N MET A 672 -2.76 38.09 0.74
CA MET A 672 -3.18 36.71 0.51
C MET A 672 -1.98 35.78 0.28
N THR A 673 -0.97 36.23 -0.46
CA THR A 673 0.25 35.45 -0.74
C THR A 673 1.11 35.27 0.50
N LEU A 674 1.28 36.31 1.31
CA LEU A 674 2.01 36.27 2.58
C LEU A 674 1.33 35.30 3.56
N VAL A 675 0.02 35.42 3.74
CA VAL A 675 -0.73 34.51 4.61
C VAL A 675 -0.65 33.08 4.09
N GLY A 676 -0.75 32.86 2.78
CA GLY A 676 -0.58 31.54 2.16
C GLY A 676 0.82 30.97 2.39
N TRP A 677 1.85 31.80 2.36
CA TRP A 677 3.24 31.40 2.60
C TRP A 677 3.50 31.06 4.07
N GLU A 678 3.01 31.88 5.01
CA GLU A 678 3.09 31.60 6.45
C GLU A 678 2.39 30.32 6.84
N VAL A 679 1.19 30.07 6.31
CA VAL A 679 0.46 28.82 6.54
C VAL A 679 1.24 27.62 6.06
N ARG A 680 1.86 27.73 4.89
CA ARG A 680 2.69 26.67 4.32
C ARG A 680 3.99 26.45 5.13
N ALA A 681 4.53 27.48 5.75
CA ALA A 681 5.69 27.38 6.63
C ALA A 681 5.35 26.75 7.99
N LEU A 682 4.12 26.91 8.46
CA LEU A 682 3.62 26.35 9.72
C LEU A 682 3.05 24.93 9.58
N THR A 683 2.67 24.53 8.37
CA THR A 683 2.28 23.13 8.07
C THR A 683 3.50 22.38 7.58
N PRO A 684 3.92 21.27 8.23
CA PRO A 684 5.02 20.45 7.71
C PRO A 684 4.60 19.97 6.31
N SER A 685 5.37 20.42 5.30
CA SER A 685 5.16 20.00 3.91
C SER A 685 5.27 18.49 3.82
N PRO A 686 4.34 17.79 3.17
CA PRO A 686 4.69 16.50 2.61
C PRO A 686 5.88 16.73 1.66
N CYS A 687 6.90 15.87 1.79
CA CYS A 687 8.18 15.94 1.09
C CYS A 687 8.00 16.36 -0.38
N PRO A 688 8.81 17.28 -0.95
CA PRO A 688 8.73 17.59 -2.36
C PRO A 688 9.10 16.33 -3.16
N LEU A 689 8.14 15.81 -3.92
CA LEU A 689 8.39 14.77 -4.89
C LEU A 689 9.49 15.23 -5.86
N PRO A 690 10.46 14.37 -6.20
CA PRO A 690 11.51 14.72 -7.14
C PRO A 690 10.89 15.18 -8.46
N HIS A 691 11.43 16.26 -9.00
CA HIS A 691 11.04 16.78 -10.32
C HIS A 691 11.13 15.65 -11.35
N SER A 692 10.05 15.34 -12.03
CA SER A 692 10.09 14.49 -13.22
C SER A 692 11.10 15.09 -14.20
N PRO A 693 12.01 14.30 -14.80
CA PRO A 693 12.85 14.80 -15.87
C PRO A 693 11.95 15.28 -17.01
N ARG A 694 12.15 16.50 -17.44
CA ARG A 694 11.54 17.02 -18.67
C ARG A 694 11.86 16.02 -19.79
N ALA A 695 10.84 15.51 -20.46
CA ALA A 695 10.99 14.88 -21.76
C ALA A 695 11.61 15.91 -22.70
N GLY A 696 12.92 15.80 -22.89
CA GLY A 696 13.64 16.57 -23.89
C GLY A 696 13.29 16.03 -25.26
N GLU A 697 12.82 16.90 -26.12
CA GLU A 697 12.80 16.73 -27.55
C GLU A 697 14.20 16.29 -28.00
N GLY A 698 14.26 15.15 -28.65
CA GLY A 698 15.46 14.63 -29.31
C GLY A 698 15.08 14.17 -30.72
N GLU A 699 15.27 15.08 -31.66
CA GLU A 699 15.25 14.78 -33.08
C GLU A 699 16.26 13.68 -33.43
N GLY A 700 15.82 12.76 -34.27
CA GLY A 700 16.62 11.66 -34.78
C GLY A 700 17.77 12.11 -35.68
N VAL A 701 18.92 11.49 -35.45
CA VAL A 701 19.93 11.29 -36.52
C VAL A 701 20.43 9.86 -36.39
N ALA A 702 20.12 9.08 -37.41
CA ALA A 702 20.69 7.77 -37.62
C ALA A 702 22.18 7.90 -37.97
N ALA A 703 23.05 7.22 -37.23
CA ALA A 703 24.42 6.99 -37.66
C ALA A 703 24.77 5.50 -37.56
N LYS A 704 25.21 4.99 -38.67
CA LYS A 704 25.70 3.65 -39.04
C LYS A 704 27.05 3.37 -38.33
N PRO A 705 27.37 2.16 -37.94
CA PRO A 705 28.65 1.87 -37.31
C PRO A 705 29.79 1.69 -38.31
N PRO A 706 31.02 2.05 -37.97
CA PRO A 706 32.21 1.56 -38.67
C PRO A 706 32.89 0.46 -37.84
N GLY A 707 33.35 -0.53 -38.58
CA GLY A 707 34.14 -1.63 -38.04
C GLY A 707 35.61 -1.32 -37.94
N GLY A 708 36.26 -2.14 -37.14
CA GLY A 708 37.61 -2.68 -37.34
C GLY A 708 38.81 -1.85 -36.95
N GLY A 709 39.64 -2.42 -36.07
CA GLY A 709 41.10 -2.24 -36.16
C GLY A 709 41.85 -1.79 -34.94
N VAL A 710 42.36 -2.75 -34.19
CA VAL A 710 43.75 -2.91 -33.67
C VAL A 710 44.55 -1.67 -33.30
N GLY A 711 45.15 -1.69 -32.07
CA GLY A 711 46.41 -1.01 -31.82
C GLY A 711 46.57 -0.39 -30.44
N VAL A 712 47.11 -1.13 -29.51
CA VAL A 712 48.32 -0.96 -28.67
C VAL A 712 48.76 0.49 -28.31
N THR A 713 48.97 0.66 -27.04
CA THR A 713 50.08 1.26 -26.24
C THR A 713 49.72 2.42 -25.30
N LEU A 714 49.98 2.10 -24.01
CA LEU A 714 50.78 2.77 -22.98
C LEU A 714 50.83 4.32 -22.92
N ALA A 715 50.55 4.86 -21.80
CA ALA A 715 51.43 5.59 -20.88
C ALA A 715 50.76 6.72 -20.09
N GLN A 716 50.71 6.56 -18.78
CA GLN A 716 51.27 7.40 -17.71
C GLN A 716 50.92 8.88 -17.60
N ARG A 717 50.55 9.18 -16.33
CA ARG A 717 50.77 10.43 -15.55
C ARG A 717 49.75 11.57 -15.79
N ARG A 718 49.05 11.97 -14.79
CA ARG A 718 49.25 12.48 -13.41
C ARG A 718 47.91 12.48 -12.65
#